data_d2c36d15e1a17aaaadc77fa4ff7b875a
#
_entry.id   d2c36d15e1a17aaaadc77fa4ff7b875a
#
_cell.length_a   1.000
_cell.length_b   1.000
_cell.length_c   1.000
_cell.angle_alpha   90.00
_cell.angle_beta   90.00
_cell.angle_gamma   90.00
#
_symmetry.space_group_name_H-M   'P 1'
#
loop_
_entity.id
_entity.type
_entity.pdbx_description
1 polymer ?
#
loop_
_entity_poly.entity_id
_entity_poly.type
_entity_poly.pdbx_seq_one_letter_code
_entity_poly.pdbx_strand_id
1 'polypeptide(L)'
;MMKKILSLVLCLAMAISVAGCAQPGNSDPEPVTTPDGGNTPATTDEPSATENPEESPYVEDATFRYLYASEISTMNYLETGTTADFMPAANFVDTLIEYDEYGVVKPCLATSWEVSDDGLVWTLHLREGVKWYTYELDEYAENTADDFVFGLEWILNPANESSNVDIVCSVIKNAREYFDGTITDFSEVGVKALDAYTLQYTLKNTCPYFLSMLTYVAFMPANRAFAAECAEYYGTSNDTILYNGAYYCTSWEPQSELVMERNDNYWDRENVSIKTVSGKYNAEAEALAPEMYLRGEIDEAQIPVEILDSWMKDESKNQIVRPNRPTYDAMWWFFDFDPHFDEPYDSENFKLAVNNRAFRLSIVYGIDRVKAMTCYDPYSPEEYLMNTVTPPNFVAVDGKEYTQTGELETVSGQDWFQSETALKYKEQAVAELTTAGCKFPIVIPYYYRVDQANQDLVAQVIEQQLEGLLGTEYIDIVTIAGPANNYITEVRKAGKYGLMEEGWGPDFADPVTYADPWGLSWSYNNRSMCTQEDYLTGYVYTQEDYDNGVIDDEAYIGQPQQIYDKMIQEATAEKVDLAKRYELFAKAEAWLINEGIVVPFRVFSNGYVASKLTVFDGEYSSFGVSVWRYKGKHVLKEAMSLEQYQEQYAQWKLDREAALAAAEQ
;
A
#
# COMPACT_ATOMS: atom_id res chain seq x y z
N MET A 1 43.15 26.12 10.10
CA MET A 1 43.41 27.00 11.24
C MET A 1 42.12 27.20 12.00
N MET A 2 42.07 26.56 13.16
CA MET A 2 41.26 26.89 14.36
C MET A 2 39.76 27.16 14.12
N LYS A 3 38.80 26.46 14.71
CA LYS A 3 38.70 26.05 16.12
C LYS A 3 38.00 24.70 16.26
N LYS A 4 38.67 23.76 16.87
CA LYS A 4 38.14 22.70 17.73
C LYS A 4 37.81 23.32 19.09
N ILE A 5 37.12 22.55 19.91
CA ILE A 5 36.81 22.72 21.36
C ILE A 5 35.33 23.05 21.56
N LEU A 6 34.47 22.35 22.28
CA LEU A 6 34.58 21.50 23.47
C LEU A 6 33.11 21.12 23.81
N SER A 7 32.76 19.92 24.11
CA SER A 7 32.26 19.60 25.43
C SER A 7 32.03 18.10 25.55
N LEU A 8 32.94 17.56 26.33
CA LEU A 8 32.85 16.26 27.00
C LEU A 8 32.19 16.51 28.37
N VAL A 9 31.58 15.44 28.90
CA VAL A 9 31.23 15.24 30.34
C VAL A 9 29.82 15.66 30.75
N LEU A 10 28.93 14.68 30.93
CA LEU A 10 28.44 14.29 32.26
C LEU A 10 27.82 12.88 32.22
N CYS A 11 28.65 11.86 32.55
CA CYS A 11 28.20 10.64 33.20
C CYS A 11 28.29 10.85 34.70
N LEU A 12 27.24 10.52 35.46
CA LEU A 12 27.27 9.85 36.76
C LEU A 12 25.84 9.74 37.31
N ALA A 13 25.29 8.54 37.25
CA ALA A 13 25.11 7.64 38.39
C ALA A 13 24.17 8.16 39.51
N MET A 14 23.03 7.48 39.65
CA MET A 14 22.60 7.08 41.01
C MET A 14 21.84 5.74 40.91
N ALA A 15 22.44 4.79 41.61
CA ALA A 15 21.89 3.47 41.84
C ALA A 15 21.24 3.43 43.23
N ILE A 16 20.28 2.52 43.37
CA ILE A 16 19.94 1.78 44.59
C ILE A 16 19.13 2.48 45.70
N SER A 17 17.91 1.97 45.91
CA SER A 17 17.54 1.40 47.21
C SER A 17 16.40 0.41 47.10
N VAL A 18 16.75 -0.81 47.45
CA VAL A 18 15.87 -1.99 47.73
C VAL A 18 15.44 -1.93 49.19
N ALA A 19 14.24 -2.29 49.47
CA ALA A 19 13.74 -3.04 50.64
C ALA A 19 12.23 -2.77 50.80
N GLY A 20 11.31 -3.68 50.97
CA GLY A 20 11.35 -5.07 51.29
C GLY A 20 10.06 -5.45 52.02
N CYS A 21 9.50 -6.60 51.74
CA CYS A 21 8.67 -7.47 52.57
C CYS A 21 7.34 -6.93 53.13
N ALA A 22 6.17 -7.56 53.05
CA ALA A 22 5.84 -8.91 53.40
C ALA A 22 4.37 -9.25 53.06
N GLN A 23 4.10 -10.46 52.61
CA GLN A 23 2.86 -11.21 52.78
C GLN A 23 2.91 -11.91 54.18
N PRO A 24 1.88 -12.60 54.71
CA PRO A 24 0.74 -13.30 54.07
C PRO A 24 -0.58 -13.28 54.88
N GLY A 25 -1.63 -13.90 54.33
CA GLY A 25 -2.75 -14.36 55.15
C GLY A 25 -3.97 -14.87 54.39
N ASN A 26 -3.98 -16.15 54.20
CA ASN A 26 -5.03 -17.06 53.72
C ASN A 26 -6.30 -17.02 54.57
N SER A 27 -7.47 -17.19 53.96
CA SER A 27 -8.46 -18.24 54.36
C SER A 27 -9.78 -18.15 53.59
N ASP A 28 -10.06 -19.17 52.81
CA ASP A 28 -11.39 -19.69 52.42
C ASP A 28 -12.00 -20.45 53.60
N PRO A 29 -13.23 -21.05 53.60
CA PRO A 29 -14.30 -21.12 52.58
C PRO A 29 -15.77 -21.05 53.13
N GLU A 30 -16.72 -21.03 52.21
CA GLU A 30 -18.11 -21.52 52.13
C GLU A 30 -18.88 -22.02 53.39
N PRO A 31 -20.27 -22.20 53.44
CA PRO A 31 -21.19 -22.53 52.34
C PRO A 31 -22.65 -21.99 52.38
N VAL A 32 -23.28 -22.06 51.21
CA VAL A 32 -24.69 -22.46 50.86
C VAL A 32 -25.77 -22.56 51.96
N THR A 33 -26.92 -21.88 51.74
CA THR A 33 -28.28 -22.42 51.77
C THR A 33 -29.34 -21.50 51.22
N THR A 34 -30.15 -21.97 50.26
CA THR A 34 -31.54 -21.55 49.98
C THR A 34 -32.47 -22.37 50.96
N PRO A 35 -33.75 -22.05 51.21
CA PRO A 35 -34.78 -21.65 50.27
C PRO A 35 -35.95 -20.76 50.78
N ASP A 36 -36.72 -20.28 49.77
CA ASP A 36 -38.18 -20.21 49.70
C ASP A 36 -39.00 -19.17 50.47
N GLY A 37 -39.90 -18.52 49.67
CA GLY A 37 -41.27 -18.23 50.19
C GLY A 37 -41.70 -16.77 50.22
N GLY A 38 -42.29 -16.28 49.16
CA GLY A 38 -43.62 -15.68 49.24
C GLY A 38 -43.78 -14.18 49.53
N ASN A 39 -44.46 -13.54 48.60
CA ASN A 39 -45.41 -12.42 48.70
C ASN A 39 -44.96 -11.00 48.39
N THR A 40 -45.45 -10.55 47.23
CA THR A 40 -45.67 -9.16 46.86
C THR A 40 -46.58 -8.42 47.85
N PRO A 41 -46.42 -7.07 48.08
CA PRO A 41 -47.16 -6.15 47.26
C PRO A 41 -46.44 -4.83 46.85
N ALA A 42 -46.71 -4.45 45.65
CA ALA A 42 -47.04 -3.13 45.09
C ALA A 42 -46.26 -1.85 45.45
N THR A 43 -45.69 -1.31 44.39
CA THR A 43 -45.63 0.11 43.94
C THR A 43 -44.94 1.15 44.79
N THR A 44 -43.85 1.61 44.28
CA THR A 44 -43.66 3.05 43.99
C THR A 44 -42.76 3.18 42.77
N ASP A 45 -43.27 3.77 41.70
CA ASP A 45 -42.54 4.26 40.57
C ASP A 45 -41.57 5.37 41.01
N GLU A 46 -40.27 5.03 41.09
CA GLU A 46 -39.25 6.09 40.86
C GLU A 46 -39.02 6.21 39.37
N PRO A 47 -38.99 7.45 38.83
CA PRO A 47 -38.67 7.61 37.41
C PRO A 47 -37.23 7.10 37.16
N SER A 48 -37.13 6.08 36.33
CA SER A 48 -35.90 5.67 35.68
C SER A 48 -35.16 6.92 35.19
N ALA A 49 -33.96 7.09 35.66
CA ALA A 49 -33.08 8.11 35.05
C ALA A 49 -33.07 7.83 33.55
N THR A 50 -33.61 8.75 32.80
CA THR A 50 -33.40 8.85 31.36
C THR A 50 -31.87 8.97 31.19
N GLU A 51 -31.24 7.92 30.70
CA GLU A 51 -29.90 8.03 30.11
C GLU A 51 -29.99 9.19 29.10
N ASN A 52 -29.24 10.23 29.39
CA ASN A 52 -29.07 11.31 28.43
C ASN A 52 -28.47 10.64 27.18
N PRO A 53 -29.05 10.76 25.99
CA PRO A 53 -28.39 10.22 24.80
C PRO A 53 -27.00 10.83 24.75
N GLU A 54 -25.97 10.00 24.73
CA GLU A 54 -24.59 10.46 24.54
C GLU A 54 -24.58 11.35 23.30
N GLU A 55 -24.07 12.55 23.48
CA GLU A 55 -24.01 13.52 22.37
C GLU A 55 -23.07 12.95 21.31
N SER A 56 -23.55 12.82 20.06
CA SER A 56 -22.75 12.29 18.95
C SER A 56 -21.35 12.92 18.92
N PRO A 57 -20.28 12.14 18.78
CA PRO A 57 -18.90 12.64 18.70
C PRO A 57 -18.65 13.40 17.38
N TYR A 58 -19.55 13.31 16.42
CA TYR A 58 -19.41 13.86 15.08
C TYR A 58 -20.00 15.25 14.95
N VAL A 59 -19.44 16.02 14.01
CA VAL A 59 -19.98 17.31 13.58
C VAL A 59 -20.97 17.05 12.43
N GLU A 60 -22.24 17.42 12.63
CA GLU A 60 -23.23 17.32 11.55
C GLU A 60 -22.97 18.36 10.46
N ASP A 61 -23.19 17.98 9.20
CA ASP A 61 -22.97 18.83 8.02
C ASP A 61 -21.60 19.53 8.03
N ALA A 62 -20.58 18.80 8.43
CA ALA A 62 -19.23 19.34 8.63
C ALA A 62 -18.61 19.90 7.35
N THR A 63 -17.77 20.91 7.52
CA THR A 63 -16.76 21.30 6.54
C THR A 63 -15.42 20.70 6.96
N PHE A 64 -14.82 19.87 6.12
CA PHE A 64 -13.48 19.34 6.30
C PHE A 64 -12.48 20.17 5.49
N ARG A 65 -11.48 20.75 6.15
CA ARG A 65 -10.49 21.67 5.56
C ARG A 65 -9.10 21.07 5.63
N TYR A 66 -8.36 21.09 4.52
CA TYR A 66 -7.00 20.57 4.45
C TYR A 66 -6.11 21.39 3.52
N LEU A 67 -4.78 21.15 3.59
CA LEU A 67 -3.81 21.66 2.61
C LEU A 67 -3.34 20.53 1.70
N TYR A 68 -3.02 20.90 0.44
CA TYR A 68 -2.37 20.00 -0.50
C TYR A 68 -1.23 20.71 -1.24
N ALA A 69 -0.17 19.95 -1.57
CA ALA A 69 1.01 20.47 -2.27
C ALA A 69 1.14 19.99 -3.72
N SER A 70 0.47 18.86 -4.05
CA SER A 70 0.47 18.31 -5.40
C SER A 70 -0.69 18.90 -6.20
N GLU A 71 -0.38 19.61 -7.29
CA GLU A 71 -1.37 20.24 -8.14
C GLU A 71 -2.24 19.21 -8.87
N ILE A 72 -3.54 19.51 -8.97
CA ILE A 72 -4.49 18.77 -9.79
C ILE A 72 -4.36 19.28 -11.22
N SER A 73 -4.05 18.40 -12.15
CA SER A 73 -3.76 18.76 -13.53
C SER A 73 -4.98 18.73 -14.45
N THR A 74 -5.93 17.85 -14.16
CA THR A 74 -7.15 17.66 -14.96
C THR A 74 -8.26 17.01 -14.13
N MET A 75 -9.50 17.25 -14.51
CA MET A 75 -10.67 16.49 -14.04
C MET A 75 -11.04 15.34 -15.00
N ASN A 76 -10.32 15.19 -16.12
CA ASN A 76 -10.52 14.08 -17.04
C ASN A 76 -9.86 12.80 -16.50
N TYR A 77 -10.59 12.09 -15.65
CA TYR A 77 -10.15 10.86 -15.00
C TYR A 77 -9.87 9.70 -15.99
N LEU A 78 -10.35 9.79 -17.22
CA LEU A 78 -10.09 8.78 -18.26
C LEU A 78 -8.71 8.94 -18.91
N GLU A 79 -8.09 10.11 -18.82
CA GLU A 79 -6.78 10.41 -19.41
C GLU A 79 -5.64 10.29 -18.40
N THR A 80 -5.88 10.74 -17.16
CA THR A 80 -4.81 10.91 -16.18
C THR A 80 -4.31 9.59 -15.59
N GLY A 81 -2.99 9.53 -15.36
CA GLY A 81 -2.34 8.54 -14.49
C GLY A 81 -1.77 9.17 -13.22
N THR A 82 -2.12 10.43 -12.93
CA THR A 82 -1.57 11.19 -11.81
C THR A 82 -2.40 11.00 -10.55
N THR A 83 -1.76 10.58 -9.46
CA THR A 83 -2.43 10.31 -8.18
C THR A 83 -3.21 11.52 -7.63
N ALA A 84 -2.68 12.75 -7.81
CA ALA A 84 -3.36 13.96 -7.36
C ALA A 84 -4.74 14.17 -8.03
N ASP A 85 -4.92 13.70 -9.27
CA ASP A 85 -6.18 13.81 -10.01
C ASP A 85 -7.20 12.73 -9.60
N PHE A 86 -6.74 11.65 -8.94
CA PHE A 86 -7.62 10.56 -8.52
C PHE A 86 -8.52 10.92 -7.35
N MET A 87 -8.09 11.80 -6.46
CA MET A 87 -8.89 12.20 -5.30
C MET A 87 -10.20 12.90 -5.71
N PRO A 88 -10.20 13.92 -6.57
CA PRO A 88 -11.45 14.48 -7.08
C PRO A 88 -12.27 13.45 -7.87
N ALA A 89 -11.65 12.68 -8.76
CA ALA A 89 -12.33 11.66 -9.55
C ALA A 89 -13.09 10.64 -8.67
N ALA A 90 -12.46 10.15 -7.60
CA ALA A 90 -13.04 9.20 -6.65
C ALA A 90 -14.32 9.69 -5.96
N ASN A 91 -14.48 11.01 -5.83
CA ASN A 91 -15.60 11.65 -5.15
C ASN A 91 -16.67 12.17 -6.12
N PHE A 92 -16.29 12.40 -7.39
CA PHE A 92 -17.19 12.93 -8.42
C PHE A 92 -17.93 11.83 -9.19
N VAL A 93 -17.28 10.66 -9.35
CA VAL A 93 -17.81 9.57 -10.15
C VAL A 93 -17.68 8.26 -9.40
N ASP A 94 -18.79 7.53 -9.34
CA ASP A 94 -18.82 6.21 -8.72
C ASP A 94 -18.27 5.14 -9.66
N THR A 95 -17.73 4.11 -9.05
CA THR A 95 -17.25 2.87 -9.70
C THR A 95 -18.33 1.81 -9.75
N LEU A 96 -18.08 0.69 -10.46
CA LEU A 96 -19.00 -0.45 -10.51
C LEU A 96 -19.18 -1.12 -9.16
N ILE A 97 -18.09 -1.26 -8.41
CA ILE A 97 -18.06 -1.82 -7.06
C ILE A 97 -17.32 -0.86 -6.13
N GLU A 98 -17.46 -1.04 -4.84
CA GLU A 98 -16.72 -0.31 -3.79
C GLU A 98 -16.25 -1.28 -2.72
N TYR A 99 -15.49 -0.78 -1.75
CA TYR A 99 -15.09 -1.54 -0.56
C TYR A 99 -15.78 -0.96 0.68
N ASP A 100 -16.00 -1.80 1.69
CA ASP A 100 -16.39 -1.30 2.99
C ASP A 100 -15.16 -0.89 3.82
N GLU A 101 -15.41 -0.50 5.06
CA GLU A 101 -14.38 -0.09 6.02
C GLU A 101 -13.40 -1.21 6.39
N TYR A 102 -13.70 -2.45 6.04
CA TYR A 102 -12.86 -3.63 6.30
C TYR A 102 -12.16 -4.15 5.03
N GLY A 103 -12.45 -3.58 3.87
CA GLY A 103 -11.90 -4.03 2.59
C GLY A 103 -12.67 -5.18 1.95
N VAL A 104 -13.93 -5.39 2.34
CA VAL A 104 -14.83 -6.33 1.68
C VAL A 104 -15.47 -5.65 0.48
N VAL A 105 -15.50 -6.36 -0.67
CA VAL A 105 -16.14 -5.87 -1.90
C VAL A 105 -17.64 -5.71 -1.67
N LYS A 106 -18.16 -4.56 -2.06
CA LYS A 106 -19.60 -4.22 -2.01
C LYS A 106 -20.14 -3.75 -3.35
N PRO A 107 -21.45 -3.94 -3.58
CA PRO A 107 -22.16 -3.32 -4.69
C PRO A 107 -22.12 -1.78 -4.61
N CYS A 108 -21.77 -1.12 -5.75
CA CYS A 108 -21.89 0.32 -5.94
C CYS A 108 -22.83 0.61 -7.11
N LEU A 109 -22.33 1.02 -8.28
CA LEU A 109 -23.17 1.15 -9.47
C LEU A 109 -23.61 -0.21 -10.05
N ALA A 110 -22.82 -1.27 -9.86
CA ALA A 110 -23.29 -2.64 -10.08
C ALA A 110 -23.92 -3.19 -8.79
N THR A 111 -25.14 -3.71 -8.88
CA THR A 111 -25.88 -4.31 -7.75
C THR A 111 -25.57 -5.79 -7.58
N SER A 112 -25.14 -6.45 -8.64
CA SER A 112 -24.73 -7.86 -8.69
C SER A 112 -23.95 -8.16 -9.96
N TRP A 113 -23.27 -9.31 -9.98
CA TRP A 113 -22.53 -9.79 -11.14
C TRP A 113 -22.53 -11.31 -11.22
N GLU A 114 -22.34 -11.82 -12.45
CA GLU A 114 -22.22 -13.21 -12.76
C GLU A 114 -20.96 -13.45 -13.60
N VAL A 115 -20.33 -14.60 -13.41
CA VAL A 115 -19.13 -15.01 -14.13
C VAL A 115 -19.40 -16.32 -14.87
N SER A 116 -19.01 -16.41 -16.14
CA SER A 116 -19.12 -17.65 -16.90
C SER A 116 -18.22 -18.76 -16.32
N ASP A 117 -18.57 -20.02 -16.59
CA ASP A 117 -17.83 -21.20 -16.08
C ASP A 117 -16.33 -21.20 -16.45
N ASP A 118 -15.97 -20.55 -17.57
CA ASP A 118 -14.58 -20.41 -18.02
C ASP A 118 -13.88 -19.18 -17.44
N GLY A 119 -14.58 -18.38 -16.62
CA GLY A 119 -14.05 -17.18 -15.98
C GLY A 119 -13.76 -16.00 -16.93
N LEU A 120 -14.22 -16.07 -18.19
CA LEU A 120 -13.90 -15.07 -19.21
C LEU A 120 -14.98 -14.01 -19.41
N VAL A 121 -16.24 -14.31 -19.12
CA VAL A 121 -17.35 -13.40 -19.34
C VAL A 121 -17.93 -12.98 -17.99
N TRP A 122 -17.90 -11.68 -17.74
CA TRP A 122 -18.45 -11.04 -16.55
C TRP A 122 -19.68 -10.22 -16.94
N THR A 123 -20.83 -10.52 -16.37
CA THR A 123 -22.07 -9.78 -16.59
C THR A 123 -22.45 -9.07 -15.31
N LEU A 124 -22.54 -7.74 -15.37
CA LEU A 124 -22.84 -6.89 -14.22
C LEU A 124 -24.21 -6.26 -14.40
N HIS A 125 -25.04 -6.30 -13.35
CA HIS A 125 -26.36 -5.68 -13.32
C HIS A 125 -26.27 -4.35 -12.60
N LEU A 126 -26.59 -3.27 -13.30
CA LEU A 126 -26.42 -1.91 -12.82
C LEU A 126 -27.62 -1.44 -11.98
N ARG A 127 -27.37 -0.49 -11.11
CA ARG A 127 -28.37 0.22 -10.33
C ARG A 127 -29.19 1.12 -11.24
N GLU A 128 -30.51 0.90 -11.26
CA GLU A 128 -31.44 1.75 -12.01
C GLU A 128 -31.66 3.10 -11.31
N GLY A 129 -31.90 4.15 -12.07
CA GLY A 129 -32.28 5.47 -11.58
C GLY A 129 -31.13 6.35 -11.09
N VAL A 130 -29.89 5.91 -11.18
CA VAL A 130 -28.71 6.75 -10.92
C VAL A 130 -28.60 7.79 -12.03
N LYS A 131 -28.38 9.05 -11.68
CA LYS A 131 -28.34 10.17 -12.63
C LYS A 131 -26.98 10.79 -12.73
N TRP A 132 -26.70 11.32 -13.89
CA TRP A 132 -25.66 12.30 -14.12
C TRP A 132 -26.17 13.71 -13.84
N TYR A 133 -25.38 14.50 -13.13
CA TYR A 133 -25.67 15.89 -12.79
C TYR A 133 -24.60 16.81 -13.36
N THR A 134 -25.01 18.02 -13.77
CA THR A 134 -24.09 19.12 -14.07
C THR A 134 -23.49 19.70 -12.77
N TYR A 135 -22.54 20.62 -12.89
CA TYR A 135 -21.96 21.32 -11.73
C TYR A 135 -22.99 22.23 -10.99
N GLU A 136 -24.13 22.55 -11.60
CA GLU A 136 -25.26 23.24 -10.97
C GLU A 136 -26.27 22.28 -10.34
N LEU A 137 -25.97 20.95 -10.37
CA LEU A 137 -26.84 19.86 -9.92
C LEU A 137 -28.16 19.72 -10.73
N ASP A 138 -28.18 20.23 -11.96
CA ASP A 138 -29.24 19.89 -12.90
C ASP A 138 -29.10 18.46 -13.39
N GLU A 139 -30.18 17.68 -13.39
CA GLU A 139 -30.20 16.33 -13.96
C GLU A 139 -29.92 16.40 -15.48
N TYR A 140 -28.85 15.74 -15.93
CA TYR A 140 -28.49 15.71 -17.35
C TYR A 140 -29.01 14.44 -18.05
N ALA A 141 -28.69 13.27 -17.50
CA ALA A 141 -29.07 11.97 -18.05
C ALA A 141 -29.08 10.89 -16.97
N GLU A 142 -29.60 9.72 -17.30
CA GLU A 142 -29.47 8.52 -16.47
C GLU A 142 -28.14 7.82 -16.77
N ASN A 143 -27.47 7.32 -15.73
CA ASN A 143 -26.27 6.49 -15.88
C ASN A 143 -26.67 5.09 -16.38
N THR A 144 -26.03 4.63 -17.44
CA THR A 144 -26.36 3.37 -18.12
C THR A 144 -25.11 2.56 -18.44
N ALA A 145 -25.29 1.32 -18.88
CA ALA A 145 -24.20 0.46 -19.32
C ALA A 145 -23.40 1.04 -20.50
N ASP A 146 -24.02 1.88 -21.36
CA ASP A 146 -23.30 2.55 -22.46
C ASP A 146 -22.27 3.57 -21.98
N ASP A 147 -22.47 4.16 -20.80
CA ASP A 147 -21.50 5.09 -20.22
C ASP A 147 -20.17 4.38 -19.86
N PHE A 148 -20.22 3.14 -19.42
CA PHE A 148 -19.03 2.31 -19.18
C PHE A 148 -18.37 1.85 -20.49
N VAL A 149 -19.18 1.49 -21.49
CA VAL A 149 -18.69 1.17 -22.84
C VAL A 149 -17.95 2.37 -23.41
N PHE A 150 -18.52 3.56 -23.27
CA PHE A 150 -17.90 4.80 -23.76
C PHE A 150 -16.62 5.15 -22.99
N GLY A 151 -16.56 4.93 -21.68
CA GLY A 151 -15.34 5.15 -20.89
C GLY A 151 -14.15 4.37 -21.45
N LEU A 152 -14.35 3.08 -21.77
CA LEU A 152 -13.30 2.26 -22.39
C LEU A 152 -13.00 2.69 -23.83
N GLU A 153 -14.02 3.06 -24.61
CA GLU A 153 -13.81 3.57 -25.98
C GLU A 153 -12.98 4.86 -25.98
N TRP A 154 -13.22 5.75 -25.01
CA TRP A 154 -12.42 6.96 -24.82
C TRP A 154 -10.95 6.63 -24.55
N ILE A 155 -10.68 5.74 -23.57
CA ILE A 155 -9.32 5.34 -23.17
C ILE A 155 -8.58 4.68 -24.34
N LEU A 156 -9.27 3.81 -25.08
CA LEU A 156 -8.66 3.06 -26.17
C LEU A 156 -8.56 3.84 -27.50
N ASN A 157 -9.01 5.09 -27.53
CA ASN A 157 -8.79 5.97 -28.66
C ASN A 157 -7.38 6.60 -28.57
N PRO A 158 -6.43 6.28 -29.49
CA PRO A 158 -5.07 6.79 -29.41
C PRO A 158 -4.96 8.34 -29.47
N ALA A 159 -5.99 9.01 -30.01
CA ALA A 159 -6.00 10.48 -30.07
C ALA A 159 -6.21 11.14 -28.70
N ASN A 160 -6.69 10.42 -27.71
CA ASN A 160 -6.93 10.92 -26.35
C ASN A 160 -5.71 10.75 -25.43
N GLU A 161 -4.64 10.09 -25.88
CA GLU A 161 -3.37 9.92 -25.17
C GLU A 161 -3.52 9.46 -23.70
N SER A 162 -4.53 8.60 -23.41
CA SER A 162 -4.82 8.14 -22.06
C SER A 162 -3.66 7.35 -21.47
N SER A 163 -3.31 7.67 -20.23
CA SER A 163 -2.32 6.94 -19.43
C SER A 163 -2.86 5.57 -18.94
N ASN A 164 -4.16 5.30 -19.09
CA ASN A 164 -4.83 4.11 -18.58
C ASN A 164 -4.94 2.95 -19.61
N VAL A 165 -4.40 3.13 -20.80
CA VAL A 165 -4.49 2.16 -21.92
C VAL A 165 -3.97 0.78 -21.51
N ASP A 166 -2.81 0.72 -20.88
CA ASP A 166 -2.16 -0.56 -20.54
C ASP A 166 -2.95 -1.37 -19.53
N ILE A 167 -3.60 -0.73 -18.55
CA ILE A 167 -4.49 -1.39 -17.60
C ILE A 167 -5.65 -2.06 -18.33
N VAL A 168 -6.35 -1.35 -19.22
CA VAL A 168 -7.47 -1.91 -19.99
C VAL A 168 -6.98 -3.03 -20.91
N CYS A 169 -5.88 -2.81 -21.63
CA CYS A 169 -5.27 -3.79 -22.54
C CYS A 169 -4.72 -5.02 -21.81
N SER A 170 -4.44 -4.93 -20.50
CA SER A 170 -3.96 -6.07 -19.73
C SER A 170 -5.02 -7.16 -19.57
N VAL A 171 -6.30 -6.83 -19.56
CA VAL A 171 -7.39 -7.76 -19.24
C VAL A 171 -8.49 -7.85 -20.28
N ILE A 172 -8.87 -6.77 -20.96
CA ILE A 172 -10.01 -6.75 -21.90
C ILE A 172 -9.63 -7.35 -23.24
N LYS A 173 -10.47 -8.26 -23.72
CA LYS A 173 -10.29 -8.92 -25.03
C LYS A 173 -10.29 -7.90 -26.16
N ASN A 174 -9.34 -8.03 -27.10
CA ASN A 174 -9.19 -7.19 -28.29
C ASN A 174 -8.93 -5.69 -28.01
N ALA A 175 -8.68 -5.31 -26.74
CA ALA A 175 -8.41 -3.90 -26.40
C ALA A 175 -7.10 -3.41 -27.02
N ARG A 176 -6.03 -4.21 -26.94
CA ARG A 176 -4.72 -3.87 -27.55
C ARG A 176 -4.82 -3.81 -29.05
N GLU A 177 -5.48 -4.78 -29.68
CA GLU A 177 -5.66 -4.86 -31.12
C GLU A 177 -6.46 -3.66 -31.67
N TYR A 178 -7.44 -3.17 -30.89
CA TYR A 178 -8.18 -1.95 -31.23
C TYR A 178 -7.32 -0.71 -31.09
N PHE A 179 -6.61 -0.55 -29.96
CA PHE A 179 -5.71 0.58 -29.72
C PHE A 179 -4.62 0.68 -30.79
N ASP A 180 -4.02 -0.45 -31.20
CA ASP A 180 -2.96 -0.50 -32.21
C ASP A 180 -3.52 -0.40 -33.66
N GLY A 181 -4.83 -0.31 -33.83
CA GLY A 181 -5.51 -0.18 -35.14
C GLY A 181 -5.57 -1.46 -35.97
N THR A 182 -5.23 -2.62 -35.40
CA THR A 182 -5.39 -3.94 -36.02
C THR A 182 -6.87 -4.30 -36.18
N ILE A 183 -7.69 -3.96 -35.18
CA ILE A 183 -9.15 -3.98 -35.20
C ILE A 183 -9.62 -2.52 -35.25
N THR A 184 -10.59 -2.21 -36.09
CA THR A 184 -11.13 -0.85 -36.27
C THR A 184 -12.59 -0.74 -35.82
N ASP A 185 -13.26 -1.85 -35.58
CA ASP A 185 -14.64 -1.91 -35.06
C ASP A 185 -14.60 -2.12 -33.56
N PHE A 186 -14.97 -1.07 -32.77
CA PHE A 186 -14.99 -1.15 -31.32
C PHE A 186 -15.95 -2.23 -30.80
N SER A 187 -16.97 -2.63 -31.56
CA SER A 187 -17.89 -3.70 -31.16
C SER A 187 -17.22 -5.08 -31.00
N GLU A 188 -15.98 -5.24 -31.49
CA GLU A 188 -15.17 -6.44 -31.30
C GLU A 188 -14.37 -6.43 -29.98
N VAL A 189 -14.27 -5.27 -29.32
CA VAL A 189 -13.65 -5.13 -27.99
C VAL A 189 -14.54 -5.80 -26.94
N GLY A 190 -13.92 -6.40 -25.96
CA GLY A 190 -14.59 -7.18 -24.92
C GLY A 190 -15.40 -6.37 -23.90
N VAL A 191 -16.17 -5.37 -24.34
CA VAL A 191 -17.12 -4.62 -23.50
C VAL A 191 -18.40 -4.36 -24.28
N LYS A 192 -19.56 -4.58 -23.63
CA LYS A 192 -20.88 -4.40 -24.28
C LYS A 192 -21.95 -3.98 -23.28
N ALA A 193 -22.80 -3.04 -23.66
CA ALA A 193 -24.11 -2.85 -23.07
C ALA A 193 -25.08 -3.85 -23.70
N LEU A 194 -25.58 -4.81 -22.94
CA LEU A 194 -26.61 -5.77 -23.44
C LEU A 194 -28.00 -5.13 -23.44
N ASP A 195 -28.23 -4.25 -22.47
CA ASP A 195 -29.34 -3.31 -22.36
C ASP A 195 -28.89 -2.10 -21.49
N ALA A 196 -29.82 -1.21 -21.10
CA ALA A 196 -29.48 -0.01 -20.34
C ALA A 196 -28.81 -0.29 -18.98
N TYR A 197 -29.07 -1.43 -18.36
CA TYR A 197 -28.61 -1.78 -17.02
C TYR A 197 -27.88 -3.12 -16.94
N THR A 198 -27.48 -3.68 -18.07
CA THR A 198 -26.70 -4.92 -18.12
C THR A 198 -25.42 -4.68 -18.91
N LEU A 199 -24.31 -4.59 -18.19
CA LEU A 199 -22.96 -4.44 -18.73
C LEU A 199 -22.26 -5.78 -18.79
N GLN A 200 -21.58 -6.08 -19.89
CA GLN A 200 -20.82 -7.31 -20.03
C GLN A 200 -19.38 -7.03 -20.44
N TYR A 201 -18.43 -7.58 -19.68
CA TYR A 201 -17.02 -7.64 -20.04
C TYR A 201 -16.66 -9.05 -20.53
N THR A 202 -15.80 -9.11 -21.55
CA THR A 202 -15.15 -10.34 -22.00
C THR A 202 -13.64 -10.16 -21.85
N LEU A 203 -13.02 -10.98 -21.03
CA LEU A 203 -11.60 -10.93 -20.77
C LEU A 203 -10.81 -11.71 -21.82
N LYS A 204 -9.55 -11.34 -22.04
CA LYS A 204 -8.63 -12.09 -22.91
C LYS A 204 -8.15 -13.39 -22.25
N ASN A 205 -8.04 -13.38 -20.90
CA ASN A 205 -7.69 -14.52 -20.07
C ASN A 205 -8.50 -14.43 -18.77
N THR A 206 -8.62 -15.54 -18.06
CA THR A 206 -9.19 -15.55 -16.70
C THR A 206 -8.36 -14.64 -15.79
N CYS A 207 -9.04 -13.77 -15.05
CA CYS A 207 -8.45 -12.79 -14.16
C CYS A 207 -9.13 -12.85 -12.78
N PRO A 208 -8.55 -13.56 -11.80
CA PRO A 208 -9.15 -13.72 -10.47
C PRO A 208 -9.39 -12.42 -9.72
N TYR A 209 -8.59 -11.40 -10.01
CA TYR A 209 -8.64 -10.08 -9.38
C TYR A 209 -9.41 -9.03 -10.20
N PHE A 210 -10.19 -9.44 -11.21
CA PHE A 210 -10.88 -8.48 -12.08
C PHE A 210 -11.83 -7.55 -11.34
N LEU A 211 -12.51 -8.02 -10.29
CA LEU A 211 -13.35 -7.14 -9.47
C LEU A 211 -12.55 -5.98 -8.85
N SER A 212 -11.36 -6.23 -8.33
CA SER A 212 -10.54 -5.15 -7.77
C SER A 212 -10.13 -4.10 -8.81
N MET A 213 -9.95 -4.51 -10.07
CA MET A 213 -9.66 -3.57 -11.16
C MET A 213 -10.84 -2.63 -11.46
N LEU A 214 -12.08 -3.07 -11.21
CA LEU A 214 -13.29 -2.27 -11.44
C LEU A 214 -13.42 -1.07 -10.49
N THR A 215 -12.56 -0.93 -9.50
CA THR A 215 -12.45 0.25 -8.63
C THR A 215 -11.45 1.29 -9.16
N TYR A 216 -10.80 1.02 -10.28
CA TYR A 216 -9.81 1.94 -10.86
C TYR A 216 -10.47 2.92 -11.84
N VAL A 217 -9.87 4.10 -12.02
CA VAL A 217 -10.39 5.16 -12.93
C VAL A 217 -10.61 4.68 -14.35
N ALA A 218 -9.81 3.70 -14.82
CA ALA A 218 -9.92 3.11 -16.14
C ALA A 218 -11.26 2.39 -16.43
N PHE A 219 -12.01 2.04 -15.38
CA PHE A 219 -13.31 1.37 -15.49
C PHE A 219 -14.49 2.24 -15.03
N MET A 220 -14.25 3.53 -14.81
CA MET A 220 -15.32 4.49 -14.50
C MET A 220 -16.16 4.83 -15.73
N PRO A 221 -17.46 5.13 -15.53
CA PRO A 221 -18.36 5.51 -16.63
C PRO A 221 -18.13 6.96 -17.07
N ALA A 222 -18.46 7.29 -18.31
CA ALA A 222 -18.53 8.67 -18.81
C ALA A 222 -19.68 8.83 -19.80
N ASN A 223 -20.33 9.99 -19.81
CA ASN A 223 -21.47 10.21 -20.71
C ASN A 223 -21.01 10.68 -22.09
N ARG A 224 -21.28 9.88 -23.10
CA ARG A 224 -20.89 10.11 -24.50
C ARG A 224 -21.39 11.43 -25.07
N ALA A 225 -22.64 11.79 -24.80
CA ALA A 225 -23.26 13.00 -25.35
C ALA A 225 -22.61 14.24 -24.75
N PHE A 226 -22.43 14.26 -23.44
CA PHE A 226 -21.78 15.37 -22.73
C PHE A 226 -20.31 15.54 -23.12
N ALA A 227 -19.56 14.45 -23.21
CA ALA A 227 -18.18 14.50 -23.68
C ALA A 227 -18.08 15.07 -25.11
N ALA A 228 -19.02 14.71 -26.00
CA ALA A 228 -19.07 15.26 -27.33
C ALA A 228 -19.47 16.76 -27.36
N GLU A 229 -20.33 17.21 -26.43
CA GLU A 229 -20.69 18.63 -26.27
C GLU A 229 -19.49 19.46 -25.79
N CYS A 230 -18.69 18.93 -24.83
CA CYS A 230 -17.49 19.57 -24.31
C CYS A 230 -16.31 19.54 -25.30
N ALA A 231 -16.25 18.53 -26.17
CA ALA A 231 -15.16 18.31 -27.14
C ALA A 231 -13.77 18.37 -26.45
N GLU A 232 -12.87 19.24 -26.95
CA GLU A 232 -11.51 19.42 -26.42
C GLU A 232 -11.45 20.01 -24.98
N TYR A 233 -12.58 20.47 -24.45
CA TYR A 233 -12.66 21.03 -23.10
C TYR A 233 -13.14 20.01 -22.05
N TYR A 234 -13.42 18.75 -22.42
CA TYR A 234 -13.86 17.74 -21.50
C TYR A 234 -12.87 17.55 -20.34
N GLY A 235 -13.32 17.76 -19.11
CA GLY A 235 -12.51 17.63 -17.89
C GLY A 235 -11.50 18.76 -17.63
N THR A 236 -11.56 19.88 -18.36
CA THR A 236 -10.65 21.03 -18.16
C THR A 236 -11.13 21.99 -17.06
N SER A 237 -12.37 21.87 -16.62
CA SER A 237 -13.00 22.67 -15.56
C SER A 237 -14.18 21.92 -14.93
N ASN A 238 -14.70 22.42 -13.81
CA ASN A 238 -15.79 21.78 -13.09
C ASN A 238 -17.13 21.76 -13.84
N ASP A 239 -17.33 22.62 -14.83
CA ASP A 239 -18.51 22.66 -15.70
C ASP A 239 -18.38 21.82 -16.99
N THR A 240 -17.21 21.23 -17.21
CA THR A 240 -16.94 20.35 -18.36
C THR A 240 -16.82 18.87 -17.99
N ILE A 241 -17.36 18.49 -16.83
CA ILE A 241 -17.50 17.10 -16.34
C ILE A 241 -18.92 16.92 -15.76
N LEU A 242 -19.41 15.70 -15.77
CA LEU A 242 -20.63 15.32 -15.07
C LEU A 242 -20.34 14.56 -13.78
N TYR A 243 -21.29 14.60 -12.86
CA TYR A 243 -21.18 14.03 -11.53
C TYR A 243 -22.26 12.98 -11.29
N ASN A 244 -21.91 11.79 -10.83
CA ASN A 244 -22.86 10.80 -10.32
C ASN A 244 -22.45 10.27 -8.93
N GLY A 245 -21.32 10.75 -8.39
CA GLY A 245 -20.76 10.38 -7.11
C GLY A 245 -21.29 11.21 -5.93
N ALA A 246 -20.67 10.98 -4.77
CA ALA A 246 -21.07 11.59 -3.49
C ALA A 246 -20.87 13.10 -3.43
N TYR A 247 -19.98 13.64 -4.25
CA TYR A 247 -19.63 15.07 -4.29
C TYR A 247 -19.62 15.61 -5.72
N TYR A 248 -19.72 16.95 -5.81
CA TYR A 248 -19.51 17.70 -7.04
C TYR A 248 -18.59 18.90 -6.75
N CYS A 249 -17.90 19.40 -7.78
CA CYS A 249 -16.96 20.50 -7.64
C CYS A 249 -17.65 21.85 -7.77
N THR A 250 -17.58 22.66 -6.72
CA THR A 250 -18.11 24.03 -6.72
C THR A 250 -17.06 25.08 -7.05
N SER A 251 -15.79 24.77 -6.78
CA SER A 251 -14.65 25.63 -7.13
C SER A 251 -13.41 24.81 -7.39
N TRP A 252 -12.74 25.05 -8.49
CA TRP A 252 -11.38 24.58 -8.76
C TRP A 252 -10.59 25.71 -9.42
N GLU A 253 -9.71 26.28 -8.65
CA GLU A 253 -8.79 27.32 -9.08
C GLU A 253 -7.37 26.78 -8.96
N PRO A 254 -6.67 26.48 -10.08
CA PRO A 254 -5.31 25.96 -10.08
C PRO A 254 -4.37 26.76 -9.19
N GLN A 255 -3.53 26.09 -8.42
CA GLN A 255 -2.61 26.67 -7.43
C GLN A 255 -3.28 27.52 -6.34
N SER A 256 -4.55 27.31 -6.08
CA SER A 256 -5.32 28.06 -5.09
C SER A 256 -6.20 27.15 -4.25
N GLU A 257 -7.25 26.56 -4.85
CA GLU A 257 -8.22 25.76 -4.09
C GLU A 257 -8.94 24.71 -4.94
N LEU A 258 -9.40 23.68 -4.26
CA LEU A 258 -10.43 22.74 -4.69
C LEU A 258 -11.53 22.71 -3.61
N VAL A 259 -12.78 22.99 -3.98
CA VAL A 259 -13.93 22.87 -3.09
C VAL A 259 -14.94 21.91 -3.69
N MET A 260 -15.28 20.90 -2.91
CA MET A 260 -16.29 19.89 -3.25
C MET A 260 -17.43 20.01 -2.26
N GLU A 261 -18.66 19.99 -2.75
CA GLU A 261 -19.87 19.93 -1.92
C GLU A 261 -20.59 18.61 -2.13
N ARG A 262 -21.25 18.15 -1.08
CA ARG A 262 -22.06 16.95 -1.08
C ARG A 262 -23.19 17.05 -2.09
N ASN A 263 -23.31 16.03 -2.94
CA ASN A 263 -24.43 15.88 -3.85
C ASN A 263 -25.65 15.36 -3.08
N ASP A 264 -26.57 16.24 -2.73
CA ASP A 264 -27.80 15.85 -2.00
C ASP A 264 -28.77 15.01 -2.85
N ASN A 265 -28.50 14.86 -4.16
CA ASN A 265 -29.24 13.96 -5.07
C ASN A 265 -28.54 12.60 -5.26
N TYR A 266 -27.43 12.37 -4.57
CA TYR A 266 -26.67 11.14 -4.65
C TYR A 266 -27.50 9.93 -4.19
N TRP A 267 -27.41 8.82 -4.89
CA TRP A 267 -28.22 7.63 -4.62
C TRP A 267 -27.99 7.03 -3.23
N ASP A 268 -26.79 7.19 -2.68
CA ASP A 268 -26.39 6.72 -1.35
C ASP A 268 -26.10 7.88 -0.39
N ARG A 269 -26.93 8.93 -0.47
CA ARG A 269 -26.78 10.19 0.26
C ARG A 269 -26.67 10.01 1.79
N GLU A 270 -27.33 8.98 2.34
CA GLU A 270 -27.38 8.74 3.79
C GLU A 270 -26.00 8.39 4.37
N ASN A 271 -25.11 7.84 3.55
CA ASN A 271 -23.74 7.49 3.91
C ASN A 271 -22.72 8.62 3.66
N VAL A 272 -23.17 9.87 3.42
CA VAL A 272 -22.29 11.02 3.18
C VAL A 272 -22.52 12.07 4.26
N SER A 273 -21.69 12.09 5.31
CA SER A 273 -21.82 12.95 6.47
C SER A 273 -21.20 14.34 6.26
N ILE A 274 -20.05 14.41 5.58
CA ILE A 274 -19.32 15.66 5.36
C ILE A 274 -20.04 16.47 4.27
N LYS A 275 -20.41 17.70 4.59
CA LYS A 275 -21.11 18.57 3.64
C LYS A 275 -20.17 19.21 2.63
N THR A 276 -19.04 19.72 3.11
CA THR A 276 -18.07 20.45 2.28
C THR A 276 -16.66 19.89 2.54
N VAL A 277 -15.92 19.60 1.47
CA VAL A 277 -14.49 19.27 1.52
C VAL A 277 -13.75 20.41 0.83
N SER A 278 -12.92 21.13 1.59
CA SER A 278 -12.23 22.34 1.14
C SER A 278 -10.72 22.17 1.25
N GLY A 279 -10.07 21.95 0.12
CA GLY A 279 -8.62 21.90 -0.02
C GLY A 279 -8.04 23.24 -0.46
N LYS A 280 -6.94 23.66 0.15
CA LYS A 280 -6.16 24.81 -0.31
C LYS A 280 -4.80 24.38 -0.77
N TYR A 281 -4.39 24.87 -1.92
CA TYR A 281 -3.05 24.60 -2.44
C TYR A 281 -1.99 25.42 -1.71
N ASN A 282 -0.93 24.78 -1.33
CA ASN A 282 0.30 25.45 -0.86
C ASN A 282 1.49 24.53 -1.08
N ALA A 283 2.49 25.00 -1.83
CA ALA A 283 3.71 24.22 -2.08
C ALA A 283 4.48 23.85 -0.79
N GLU A 284 4.26 24.59 0.31
CA GLU A 284 4.84 24.34 1.65
C GLU A 284 3.83 23.75 2.62
N ALA A 285 2.81 23.02 2.11
CA ALA A 285 1.69 22.51 2.92
C ALA A 285 2.16 21.72 4.13
N GLU A 286 3.13 20.82 3.98
CA GLU A 286 3.66 19.99 5.07
C GLU A 286 4.24 20.84 6.22
N ALA A 287 5.01 21.87 5.90
CA ALA A 287 5.63 22.73 6.91
C ALA A 287 4.62 23.66 7.61
N LEU A 288 3.57 24.08 6.90
CA LEU A 288 2.59 25.05 7.41
C LEU A 288 1.42 24.41 8.14
N ALA A 289 1.02 23.21 7.75
CA ALA A 289 -0.18 22.54 8.24
C ALA A 289 -0.23 22.39 9.77
N PRO A 290 0.85 21.99 10.49
CA PRO A 290 0.77 21.83 11.94
C PRO A 290 0.35 23.10 12.68
N GLU A 291 0.87 24.26 12.30
CA GLU A 291 0.53 25.53 12.92
C GLU A 291 -0.87 26.03 12.52
N MET A 292 -1.29 25.77 11.27
CA MET A 292 -2.66 26.12 10.82
C MET A 292 -3.70 25.25 11.52
N TYR A 293 -3.40 23.96 11.75
CA TYR A 293 -4.26 23.08 12.53
C TYR A 293 -4.45 23.59 13.97
N LEU A 294 -3.37 23.95 14.65
CA LEU A 294 -3.44 24.51 16.02
C LEU A 294 -4.23 25.80 16.11
N ARG A 295 -4.27 26.58 15.03
CA ARG A 295 -5.12 27.78 14.93
C ARG A 295 -6.57 27.51 14.52
N GLY A 296 -6.91 26.25 14.21
CA GLY A 296 -8.24 25.84 13.75
C GLY A 296 -8.58 26.31 12.34
N GLU A 297 -7.58 26.61 11.52
CA GLU A 297 -7.76 27.03 10.12
C GLU A 297 -7.99 25.83 9.20
N ILE A 298 -7.44 24.66 9.55
CA ILE A 298 -7.61 23.37 8.87
C ILE A 298 -7.95 22.27 9.88
N ASP A 299 -8.46 21.14 9.41
CA ASP A 299 -8.95 20.03 10.22
C ASP A 299 -8.04 18.78 10.15
N GLU A 300 -7.00 18.83 9.32
CA GLU A 300 -5.98 17.80 9.22
C GLU A 300 -4.60 18.40 8.93
N ALA A 301 -3.57 17.88 9.62
CA ALA A 301 -2.18 18.22 9.39
C ALA A 301 -1.29 16.99 9.56
N GLN A 302 -0.45 16.71 8.58
CA GLN A 302 0.68 15.81 8.73
C GLN A 302 1.64 16.40 9.77
N ILE A 303 2.16 15.55 10.67
CA ILE A 303 3.13 15.98 11.68
C ILE A 303 4.52 15.47 11.25
N PRO A 304 5.38 16.36 10.74
CA PRO A 304 6.74 15.99 10.37
C PRO A 304 7.51 15.36 11.53
N VAL A 305 8.33 14.36 11.23
CA VAL A 305 9.07 13.60 12.25
C VAL A 305 10.01 14.49 13.07
N GLU A 306 10.52 15.57 12.49
CA GLU A 306 11.42 16.53 13.15
C GLU A 306 10.75 17.25 14.32
N ILE A 307 9.42 17.43 14.27
CA ILE A 307 8.66 18.06 15.35
C ILE A 307 7.85 17.06 16.17
N LEU A 308 7.70 15.83 15.71
CA LEU A 308 6.85 14.80 16.34
C LEU A 308 7.23 14.58 17.80
N ASP A 309 8.52 14.41 18.11
CA ASP A 309 8.99 14.19 19.49
C ASP A 309 8.64 15.37 20.40
N SER A 310 8.72 16.60 19.90
CA SER A 310 8.33 17.78 20.67
C SER A 310 6.82 17.84 20.90
N TRP A 311 6.02 17.43 19.94
CA TRP A 311 4.55 17.37 20.05
C TRP A 311 4.11 16.29 21.01
N MET A 312 4.72 15.10 20.96
CA MET A 312 4.39 13.99 21.85
C MET A 312 4.78 14.25 23.32
N LYS A 313 5.76 15.14 23.58
CA LYS A 313 6.14 15.58 24.93
C LYS A 313 5.28 16.73 25.46
N ASP A 314 4.56 17.41 24.62
CA ASP A 314 3.66 18.52 24.98
C ASP A 314 2.26 17.98 25.29
N GLU A 315 1.83 18.06 26.56
CA GLU A 315 0.52 17.53 27.03
C GLU A 315 -0.69 18.11 26.26
N SER A 316 -0.56 19.30 25.67
CA SER A 316 -1.63 19.90 24.88
C SER A 316 -1.68 19.40 23.44
N LYS A 317 -0.58 18.84 22.91
CA LYS A 317 -0.45 18.40 21.53
C LYS A 317 -0.54 16.88 21.39
N ASN A 318 -0.02 16.11 22.35
CA ASN A 318 -0.04 14.65 22.28
C ASN A 318 -1.47 14.05 22.28
N GLN A 319 -2.45 14.82 22.77
CA GLN A 319 -3.87 14.42 22.78
C GLN A 319 -4.56 14.49 21.40
N ILE A 320 -3.91 15.07 20.41
CA ILE A 320 -4.47 15.29 19.08
C ILE A 320 -3.66 14.60 17.97
N VAL A 321 -2.61 13.87 18.33
CA VAL A 321 -1.69 13.22 17.39
C VAL A 321 -1.89 11.71 17.42
N ARG A 322 -2.07 11.13 16.24
CA ARG A 322 -2.19 9.70 16.02
C ARG A 322 -1.48 9.26 14.74
N PRO A 323 -1.13 7.98 14.58
CA PRO A 323 -0.73 7.46 13.26
C PRO A 323 -1.90 7.46 12.27
N ASN A 324 -1.58 7.38 10.99
CA ASN A 324 -2.54 7.01 9.97
C ASN A 324 -2.76 5.49 9.93
N ARG A 325 -3.88 5.06 9.30
CA ARG A 325 -4.11 3.64 9.03
C ARG A 325 -3.00 3.14 8.10
N PRO A 326 -2.39 1.95 8.38
CA PRO A 326 -1.38 1.36 7.50
C PRO A 326 -1.89 1.20 6.07
N THR A 327 -1.01 1.39 5.11
CA THR A 327 -1.26 1.08 3.70
C THR A 327 -0.81 -0.35 3.39
N TYR A 328 -0.91 -0.74 2.11
CA TYR A 328 -0.29 -1.98 1.63
C TYR A 328 0.99 -1.72 0.82
N ASP A 329 1.53 -0.50 0.87
CA ASP A 329 2.83 -0.22 0.25
C ASP A 329 3.93 -0.88 1.08
N ALA A 330 4.66 -1.77 0.45
CA ALA A 330 5.73 -2.56 1.08
C ALA A 330 7.10 -1.93 0.81
N MET A 331 7.98 -1.96 1.80
CA MET A 331 9.36 -1.50 1.70
C MET A 331 10.33 -2.62 2.06
N TRP A 332 11.38 -2.76 1.29
CA TRP A 332 12.38 -3.82 1.44
C TRP A 332 13.79 -3.29 1.23
N TRP A 333 14.78 -4.00 1.77
CA TRP A 333 16.14 -3.92 1.24
C TRP A 333 16.39 -5.04 0.26
N PHE A 334 17.19 -4.77 -0.75
CA PHE A 334 17.61 -5.77 -1.72
C PHE A 334 18.98 -5.44 -2.29
N PHE A 335 19.62 -6.46 -2.84
CA PHE A 335 20.96 -6.41 -3.39
C PHE A 335 20.95 -6.25 -4.91
N ASP A 336 22.03 -5.66 -5.45
CA ASP A 336 22.32 -5.71 -6.88
C ASP A 336 23.20 -6.92 -7.20
N PHE A 337 22.72 -7.80 -8.04
CA PHE A 337 23.45 -9.02 -8.46
C PHE A 337 24.30 -8.79 -9.72
N ASP A 338 24.14 -7.67 -10.39
CA ASP A 338 24.95 -7.23 -11.52
C ASP A 338 25.39 -5.78 -11.35
N PRO A 339 26.27 -5.51 -10.35
CA PRO A 339 26.64 -4.17 -9.96
C PRO A 339 27.53 -3.48 -11.01
N HIS A 340 27.29 -2.18 -11.17
CA HIS A 340 28.10 -1.27 -12.00
C HIS A 340 28.44 -0.01 -11.20
N PHE A 341 29.22 -0.20 -10.16
CA PHE A 341 29.58 0.87 -9.24
C PHE A 341 30.45 1.93 -9.91
N ASP A 342 30.29 3.16 -9.47
CA ASP A 342 31.23 4.24 -9.80
C ASP A 342 32.59 4.00 -9.10
N GLU A 343 33.68 4.44 -9.73
CA GLU A 343 34.99 4.46 -9.08
C GLU A 343 34.94 5.23 -7.74
N PRO A 344 35.55 4.76 -6.67
CA PRO A 344 36.61 3.73 -6.64
C PRO A 344 36.12 2.32 -6.22
N TYR A 345 34.84 2.03 -6.29
CA TYR A 345 34.25 0.79 -5.76
C TYR A 345 34.44 -0.40 -6.74
N ASP A 346 34.71 -1.61 -6.20
CA ASP A 346 35.03 -2.82 -6.97
C ASP A 346 33.77 -3.67 -7.20
N SER A 347 33.07 -3.41 -8.33
CA SER A 347 31.86 -4.13 -8.74
C SER A 347 32.08 -5.63 -8.85
N GLU A 348 33.22 -6.08 -9.42
CA GLU A 348 33.51 -7.50 -9.62
C GLU A 348 33.69 -8.23 -8.29
N ASN A 349 34.35 -7.58 -7.31
CA ASN A 349 34.51 -8.15 -5.98
C ASN A 349 33.16 -8.27 -5.25
N PHE A 350 32.30 -7.25 -5.38
CA PHE A 350 30.95 -7.31 -4.81
C PHE A 350 30.08 -8.35 -5.53
N LYS A 351 30.18 -8.49 -6.85
CA LYS A 351 29.46 -9.52 -7.62
C LYS A 351 29.80 -10.94 -7.16
N LEU A 352 31.06 -11.22 -6.84
CA LEU A 352 31.44 -12.49 -6.22
C LEU A 352 30.77 -12.68 -4.86
N ALA A 353 30.78 -11.64 -4.02
CA ALA A 353 30.23 -11.71 -2.68
C ALA A 353 28.70 -11.86 -2.69
N VAL A 354 27.99 -11.05 -3.48
CA VAL A 354 26.52 -11.05 -3.49
C VAL A 354 25.95 -12.35 -4.04
N ASN A 355 26.63 -13.05 -4.92
CA ASN A 355 26.22 -14.37 -5.41
C ASN A 355 26.44 -15.48 -4.36
N ASN A 356 27.19 -15.22 -3.28
CA ASN A 356 27.33 -16.15 -2.18
C ASN A 356 26.15 -16.06 -1.20
N ARG A 357 25.38 -17.14 -1.07
CA ARG A 357 24.21 -17.20 -0.19
C ARG A 357 24.56 -16.89 1.28
N ALA A 358 25.68 -17.44 1.77
CA ALA A 358 26.08 -17.21 3.15
C ALA A 358 26.42 -15.73 3.42
N PHE A 359 27.00 -15.04 2.42
CA PHE A 359 27.22 -13.60 2.50
C PHE A 359 25.89 -12.85 2.68
N ARG A 360 24.90 -13.08 1.81
CA ARG A 360 23.60 -12.42 1.91
C ARG A 360 22.92 -12.71 3.25
N LEU A 361 22.90 -13.97 3.67
CA LEU A 361 22.27 -14.36 4.93
C LEU A 361 22.97 -13.79 6.16
N SER A 362 24.29 -13.55 6.12
CA SER A 362 24.99 -12.86 7.20
C SER A 362 24.44 -11.43 7.41
N ILE A 363 24.07 -10.76 6.33
CA ILE A 363 23.46 -9.42 6.33
C ILE A 363 22.00 -9.51 6.78
N VAL A 364 21.20 -10.39 6.17
CA VAL A 364 19.78 -10.58 6.48
C VAL A 364 19.54 -10.80 7.98
N TYR A 365 20.28 -11.74 8.58
CA TYR A 365 20.18 -12.04 10.01
C TYR A 365 20.90 -11.01 10.91
N GLY A 366 21.72 -10.16 10.34
CA GLY A 366 22.44 -9.08 11.06
C GLY A 366 21.66 -7.78 11.22
N ILE A 367 20.58 -7.60 10.47
CA ILE A 367 19.78 -6.36 10.52
C ILE A 367 18.75 -6.44 11.65
N ASP A 368 18.89 -5.58 12.67
CA ASP A 368 17.86 -5.28 13.65
C ASP A 368 16.85 -4.30 13.05
N ARG A 369 15.74 -4.83 12.54
CA ARG A 369 14.71 -4.07 11.83
C ARG A 369 13.93 -3.15 12.75
N VAL A 370 13.72 -3.55 14.01
CA VAL A 370 13.07 -2.70 15.03
C VAL A 370 13.88 -1.42 15.21
N LYS A 371 15.21 -1.56 15.36
CA LYS A 371 16.08 -0.41 15.52
C LYS A 371 16.10 0.50 14.28
N ALA A 372 16.07 -0.08 13.08
CA ALA A 372 15.95 0.70 11.84
C ALA A 372 14.60 1.43 11.77
N MET A 373 13.51 0.75 12.17
CA MET A 373 12.16 1.32 12.15
C MET A 373 11.99 2.49 13.13
N THR A 374 12.78 2.56 14.22
CA THR A 374 12.71 3.74 15.13
C THR A 374 13.08 5.06 14.44
N CYS A 375 13.71 5.02 13.25
CA CYS A 375 13.95 6.22 12.45
C CYS A 375 12.65 6.75 11.80
N TYR A 376 11.66 5.88 11.54
CA TYR A 376 10.38 6.23 10.97
C TYR A 376 9.28 6.38 12.03
N ASP A 377 9.23 5.43 12.95
CA ASP A 377 8.28 5.45 14.06
C ASP A 377 8.99 5.15 15.39
N PRO A 378 9.29 6.19 16.19
CA PRO A 378 9.93 5.99 17.48
C PRO A 378 8.99 5.50 18.59
N TYR A 379 7.67 5.48 18.37
CA TYR A 379 6.65 5.17 19.37
C TYR A 379 6.07 3.78 19.25
N SER A 380 5.94 3.26 18.02
CA SER A 380 5.39 1.94 17.74
C SER A 380 6.14 1.25 16.59
N PRO A 381 7.47 1.10 16.67
CA PRO A 381 8.29 0.64 15.54
C PRO A 381 7.93 -0.78 15.10
N GLU A 382 7.43 -1.63 15.99
CA GLU A 382 7.08 -3.02 15.69
C GLU A 382 5.78 -3.16 14.90
N GLU A 383 4.89 -2.16 14.95
CA GLU A 383 3.55 -2.21 14.34
C GLU A 383 3.59 -2.27 12.81
N TYR A 384 4.64 -1.71 12.20
CA TYR A 384 4.78 -1.61 10.75
C TYR A 384 5.78 -2.60 10.15
N LEU A 385 6.44 -3.40 11.00
CA LEU A 385 7.40 -4.39 10.53
C LEU A 385 6.68 -5.54 9.82
N MET A 386 7.29 -6.01 8.75
CA MET A 386 6.84 -7.21 8.06
C MET A 386 8.00 -8.14 7.74
N ASN A 387 7.72 -9.44 7.73
CA ASN A 387 8.68 -10.51 7.42
C ASN A 387 8.49 -11.08 6.01
N THR A 388 7.53 -10.56 5.26
CA THR A 388 7.14 -11.02 3.94
C THR A 388 7.29 -9.90 2.91
N VAL A 389 7.35 -10.23 1.63
CA VAL A 389 7.37 -9.24 0.54
C VAL A 389 6.00 -8.65 0.36
N THR A 390 4.97 -9.50 0.39
CA THR A 390 3.57 -9.08 0.41
C THR A 390 3.18 -8.65 1.83
N PRO A 391 2.57 -7.48 2.02
CA PRO A 391 2.11 -7.03 3.34
C PRO A 391 1.11 -7.99 3.99
N PRO A 392 1.16 -8.16 5.32
CA PRO A 392 0.15 -8.92 6.06
C PRO A 392 -1.26 -8.34 5.83
N ASN A 393 -2.24 -9.21 5.77
CA ASN A 393 -3.66 -8.86 5.57
C ASN A 393 -3.98 -8.21 4.22
N PHE A 394 -3.12 -8.37 3.22
CA PHE A 394 -3.36 -7.83 1.88
C PHE A 394 -4.49 -8.56 1.15
N VAL A 395 -4.41 -9.88 1.07
CA VAL A 395 -5.44 -10.75 0.47
C VAL A 395 -5.61 -12.03 1.30
N ALA A 396 -6.79 -12.62 1.21
CA ALA A 396 -7.14 -13.89 1.87
C ALA A 396 -7.91 -14.79 0.91
N VAL A 397 -7.93 -16.08 1.19
CA VAL A 397 -8.77 -17.07 0.49
C VAL A 397 -9.23 -18.12 1.49
N ASP A 398 -10.50 -18.49 1.46
CA ASP A 398 -11.13 -19.45 2.37
C ASP A 398 -10.89 -19.13 3.88
N GLY A 399 -10.94 -17.84 4.25
CA GLY A 399 -10.67 -17.34 5.60
C GLY A 399 -9.21 -17.43 6.03
N LYS A 400 -8.29 -17.74 5.11
CA LYS A 400 -6.87 -17.81 5.41
C LYS A 400 -6.11 -16.66 4.74
N GLU A 401 -5.47 -15.85 5.55
CA GLU A 401 -4.63 -14.74 5.09
C GLU A 401 -3.41 -15.27 4.32
N TYR A 402 -3.02 -14.57 3.24
CA TYR A 402 -1.99 -15.03 2.31
C TYR A 402 -0.63 -15.28 2.99
N THR A 403 -0.16 -14.39 3.85
CA THR A 403 1.16 -14.56 4.51
C THR A 403 1.18 -15.70 5.53
N GLN A 404 -0.01 -16.25 5.85
CA GLN A 404 -0.16 -17.44 6.68
C GLN A 404 -0.31 -18.73 5.85
N THR A 405 -0.02 -18.69 4.53
CA THR A 405 -0.23 -19.80 3.62
C THR A 405 1.08 -20.56 3.36
N GLY A 406 1.02 -21.90 3.43
CA GLY A 406 2.11 -22.79 3.04
C GLY A 406 3.44 -22.51 3.73
N GLU A 407 4.52 -22.42 2.96
CA GLU A 407 5.88 -22.17 3.46
C GLU A 407 6.04 -20.72 3.99
N LEU A 408 5.23 -19.79 3.52
CA LEU A 408 5.30 -18.38 3.89
C LEU A 408 4.87 -18.16 5.35
N GLU A 409 3.98 -18.99 5.91
CA GLU A 409 3.60 -18.96 7.33
C GLU A 409 4.82 -19.06 8.26
N THR A 410 5.77 -19.93 7.91
CA THR A 410 7.02 -20.09 8.70
C THR A 410 7.90 -18.83 8.59
N VAL A 411 7.99 -18.26 7.40
CA VAL A 411 8.78 -17.05 7.12
C VAL A 411 8.18 -15.84 7.83
N SER A 412 6.86 -15.68 7.78
CA SER A 412 6.15 -14.55 8.40
C SER A 412 6.29 -14.54 9.93
N GLY A 413 6.34 -15.70 10.56
CA GLY A 413 6.49 -15.84 12.02
C GLY A 413 7.94 -15.86 12.53
N GLN A 414 8.93 -15.76 11.65
CA GLN A 414 10.34 -15.92 12.03
C GLN A 414 10.93 -14.63 12.62
N ASP A 415 11.71 -14.75 13.69
CA ASP A 415 12.62 -13.69 14.11
C ASP A 415 13.86 -13.68 13.18
N TRP A 416 13.95 -12.65 12.35
CA TRP A 416 15.02 -12.49 11.39
C TRP A 416 16.27 -11.82 11.95
N PHE A 417 16.19 -11.13 13.10
CA PHE A 417 17.37 -10.61 13.76
C PHE A 417 17.98 -11.66 14.69
N GLN A 418 19.04 -12.33 14.23
CA GLN A 418 19.71 -13.40 14.95
C GLN A 418 21.23 -13.24 14.85
N SER A 419 21.82 -12.47 15.74
CA SER A 419 23.25 -12.14 15.70
C SER A 419 24.18 -13.35 15.66
N GLU A 420 23.88 -14.43 16.41
CA GLU A 420 24.67 -15.66 16.37
C GLU A 420 24.57 -16.38 15.02
N THR A 421 23.39 -16.37 14.40
CA THR A 421 23.16 -16.94 13.07
C THR A 421 23.89 -16.12 12.00
N ALA A 422 23.83 -14.79 12.09
CA ALA A 422 24.56 -13.87 11.22
C ALA A 422 26.07 -14.13 11.26
N LEU A 423 26.64 -14.31 12.46
CA LEU A 423 28.06 -14.60 12.63
C LEU A 423 28.46 -15.97 12.07
N LYS A 424 27.61 -17.01 12.21
CA LYS A 424 27.87 -18.32 11.58
C LYS A 424 27.88 -18.21 10.05
N TYR A 425 26.95 -17.49 9.46
CA TYR A 425 26.94 -17.25 8.02
C TYR A 425 28.14 -16.39 7.58
N LYS A 426 28.58 -15.40 8.37
CA LYS A 426 29.84 -14.67 8.12
C LYS A 426 31.02 -15.62 8.05
N GLU A 427 31.18 -16.53 9.02
CA GLU A 427 32.30 -17.50 9.04
C GLU A 427 32.28 -18.39 7.79
N GLN A 428 31.09 -18.87 7.39
CA GLN A 428 30.92 -19.67 6.17
C GLN A 428 31.27 -18.85 4.92
N ALA A 429 30.72 -17.62 4.81
CA ALA A 429 30.97 -16.73 3.67
C ALA A 429 32.45 -16.38 3.52
N VAL A 430 33.16 -16.08 4.62
CA VAL A 430 34.61 -15.82 4.58
C VAL A 430 35.40 -17.00 4.03
N ALA A 431 35.06 -18.24 4.43
CA ALA A 431 35.75 -19.44 3.94
C ALA A 431 35.48 -19.65 2.43
N GLU A 432 34.25 -19.56 2.00
CA GLU A 432 33.84 -19.76 0.60
C GLU A 432 34.38 -18.65 -0.30
N LEU A 433 34.21 -17.38 0.07
CA LEU A 433 34.64 -16.22 -0.71
C LEU A 433 36.16 -16.06 -0.76
N THR A 434 36.89 -16.43 0.30
CA THR A 434 38.37 -16.52 0.24
C THR A 434 38.80 -17.51 -0.83
N THR A 435 38.14 -18.67 -0.92
CA THR A 435 38.41 -19.68 -1.93
C THR A 435 38.08 -19.19 -3.33
N ALA A 436 37.04 -18.39 -3.47
CA ALA A 436 36.64 -17.75 -4.74
C ALA A 436 37.55 -16.57 -5.13
N GLY A 437 38.46 -16.14 -4.28
CA GLY A 437 39.40 -15.03 -4.54
C GLY A 437 38.84 -13.64 -4.23
N CYS A 438 37.78 -13.58 -3.46
CA CYS A 438 37.20 -12.32 -3.02
C CYS A 438 38.13 -11.57 -2.05
N LYS A 439 38.18 -10.25 -2.15
CA LYS A 439 38.97 -9.37 -1.27
C LYS A 439 38.11 -8.84 -0.13
N PHE A 440 38.72 -8.70 1.05
CA PHE A 440 38.05 -8.13 2.23
C PHE A 440 38.73 -6.82 2.67
N PRO A 441 37.99 -5.85 3.25
CA PRO A 441 36.53 -5.89 3.39
C PRO A 441 35.81 -5.85 2.04
N ILE A 442 34.58 -6.38 2.00
CA ILE A 442 33.68 -6.25 0.86
C ILE A 442 32.99 -4.89 0.99
N VAL A 443 33.24 -4.03 0.03
CA VAL A 443 32.63 -2.69 0.01
C VAL A 443 31.22 -2.77 -0.54
N ILE A 444 30.26 -2.19 0.19
CA ILE A 444 28.82 -2.19 -0.13
C ILE A 444 28.34 -0.74 -0.28
N PRO A 445 28.28 -0.19 -1.49
CA PRO A 445 27.64 1.11 -1.70
C PRO A 445 26.16 1.03 -1.35
N TYR A 446 25.74 1.76 -0.29
CA TYR A 446 24.36 1.89 0.12
C TYR A 446 23.82 3.25 -0.31
N TYR A 447 23.05 3.26 -1.40
CA TYR A 447 22.40 4.47 -1.87
C TYR A 447 21.07 4.68 -1.15
N TYR A 448 20.82 5.92 -0.72
CA TYR A 448 19.55 6.33 -0.14
C TYR A 448 18.93 7.51 -0.91
N ARG A 449 17.63 7.63 -0.88
CA ARG A 449 16.87 8.69 -1.55
C ARG A 449 16.81 9.93 -0.66
N VAL A 450 17.21 11.07 -1.21
CA VAL A 450 17.18 12.35 -0.50
C VAL A 450 15.80 13.02 -0.50
N ASP A 451 14.89 12.54 -1.35
CA ASP A 451 13.49 12.96 -1.43
C ASP A 451 12.56 12.11 -0.52
N GLN A 452 13.10 11.12 0.19
CA GLN A 452 12.38 10.28 1.14
C GLN A 452 12.88 10.57 2.56
N ALA A 453 11.96 10.96 3.44
CA ALA A 453 12.28 11.29 4.82
C ALA A 453 12.97 10.11 5.53
N ASN A 454 14.00 10.41 6.31
CA ASN A 454 14.72 9.48 7.19
C ASN A 454 15.50 8.33 6.52
N GLN A 455 15.50 8.18 5.20
CA GLN A 455 16.31 7.14 4.57
C GLN A 455 17.81 7.31 4.82
N ASP A 456 18.30 8.51 4.96
CA ASP A 456 19.67 8.82 5.36
C ASP A 456 20.02 8.32 6.78
N LEU A 457 19.08 8.48 7.72
CA LEU A 457 19.21 7.97 9.09
C LEU A 457 19.19 6.45 9.12
N VAL A 458 18.27 5.83 8.36
CA VAL A 458 18.20 4.37 8.23
C VAL A 458 19.48 3.80 7.64
N ALA A 459 20.01 4.41 6.57
CA ALA A 459 21.28 4.00 5.97
C ALA A 459 22.43 4.00 6.99
N GLN A 460 22.55 5.06 7.81
CA GLN A 460 23.54 5.15 8.88
C GLN A 460 23.33 4.10 9.98
N VAL A 461 22.07 3.82 10.35
CA VAL A 461 21.75 2.78 11.34
C VAL A 461 22.13 1.40 10.81
N ILE A 462 21.86 1.09 9.54
CA ILE A 462 22.24 -0.17 8.90
C ILE A 462 23.77 -0.34 8.83
N GLU A 463 24.50 0.71 8.41
CA GLU A 463 25.97 0.75 8.44
C GLU A 463 26.51 0.39 9.83
N GLN A 464 26.09 1.13 10.86
CA GLN A 464 26.54 0.93 12.23
C GLN A 464 26.20 -0.44 12.80
N GLN A 465 25.01 -0.97 12.50
CA GLN A 465 24.60 -2.30 12.98
C GLN A 465 25.45 -3.39 12.37
N LEU A 466 25.53 -3.42 11.04
CA LEU A 466 26.16 -4.49 10.30
C LEU A 466 27.68 -4.47 10.50
N GLU A 467 28.33 -3.33 10.43
CA GLU A 467 29.75 -3.20 10.71
C GLU A 467 30.10 -3.50 12.18
N GLY A 468 29.24 -3.04 13.10
CA GLY A 468 29.38 -3.34 14.51
C GLY A 468 29.26 -4.81 14.87
N LEU A 469 28.37 -5.55 14.18
CA LEU A 469 28.14 -6.99 14.40
C LEU A 469 29.12 -7.85 13.59
N LEU A 470 29.23 -7.57 12.31
CA LEU A 470 29.98 -8.44 11.38
C LEU A 470 31.47 -8.04 11.27
N GLY A 471 31.84 -6.82 11.67
CA GLY A 471 33.18 -6.31 11.67
C GLY A 471 33.60 -5.64 10.36
N THR A 472 34.30 -4.51 10.49
CA THR A 472 34.79 -3.71 9.36
C THR A 472 35.91 -4.38 8.57
N GLU A 473 36.48 -5.48 9.08
CA GLU A 473 37.40 -6.35 8.33
C GLU A 473 36.67 -7.28 7.34
N TYR A 474 35.33 -7.45 7.47
CA TYR A 474 34.52 -8.29 6.61
C TYR A 474 33.74 -7.48 5.58
N ILE A 475 33.05 -6.44 6.03
CA ILE A 475 32.26 -5.54 5.18
C ILE A 475 32.59 -4.08 5.49
N ASP A 476 32.43 -3.23 4.50
CA ASP A 476 32.56 -1.77 4.57
C ASP A 476 31.36 -1.16 3.83
N ILE A 477 30.37 -0.65 4.59
CA ILE A 477 29.16 -0.06 4.04
C ILE A 477 29.39 1.43 3.83
N VAL A 478 29.25 1.89 2.60
CA VAL A 478 29.42 3.30 2.25
C VAL A 478 28.07 3.90 1.93
N THR A 479 27.56 4.74 2.84
CA THR A 479 26.28 5.44 2.64
C THR A 479 26.43 6.59 1.66
N ILE A 480 25.62 6.62 0.62
CA ILE A 480 25.71 7.56 -0.50
C ILE A 480 24.35 8.20 -0.75
N ALA A 481 24.32 9.54 -0.71
CA ALA A 481 23.15 10.30 -1.11
C ALA A 481 22.92 10.17 -2.61
N GLY A 482 21.78 9.66 -3.01
CA GLY A 482 21.38 9.60 -4.41
C GLY A 482 20.96 10.97 -4.96
N PRO A 483 20.81 11.12 -6.28
CA PRO A 483 20.32 12.35 -6.88
C PRO A 483 18.85 12.60 -6.48
N ALA A 484 18.50 13.87 -6.30
CA ALA A 484 17.12 14.27 -5.95
C ALA A 484 16.10 13.99 -7.07
N ASN A 485 16.57 13.90 -8.31
CA ASN A 485 15.73 13.59 -9.48
C ASN A 485 16.32 12.38 -10.21
N ASN A 486 15.46 11.62 -10.89
CA ASN A 486 15.84 10.46 -11.69
C ASN A 486 16.60 9.35 -10.94
N TYR A 487 16.43 9.26 -9.62
CA TYR A 487 17.10 8.26 -8.77
C TYR A 487 16.98 6.84 -9.33
N ILE A 488 15.78 6.45 -9.76
CA ILE A 488 15.53 5.12 -10.33
C ILE A 488 16.41 4.87 -11.57
N THR A 489 16.53 5.85 -12.45
CA THR A 489 17.33 5.69 -13.68
C THR A 489 18.84 5.76 -13.39
N GLU A 490 19.25 6.73 -12.57
CA GLU A 490 20.66 7.01 -12.34
C GLU A 490 21.35 6.12 -11.31
N VAL A 491 20.58 5.52 -10.40
CA VAL A 491 21.10 4.62 -9.37
C VAL A 491 20.63 3.20 -9.59
N ARG A 492 19.31 2.95 -9.50
CA ARG A 492 18.77 1.59 -9.53
C ARG A 492 18.98 0.91 -10.88
N LYS A 493 18.49 1.49 -11.97
CA LYS A 493 18.66 0.93 -13.32
C LYS A 493 20.11 0.97 -13.81
N ALA A 494 20.92 1.88 -13.29
CA ALA A 494 22.34 1.96 -13.60
C ALA A 494 23.21 0.97 -12.82
N GLY A 495 22.63 0.26 -11.82
CA GLY A 495 23.35 -0.76 -11.03
C GLY A 495 24.44 -0.17 -10.13
N LYS A 496 24.24 1.01 -9.57
CA LYS A 496 25.29 1.69 -8.78
C LYS A 496 25.30 1.31 -7.30
N TYR A 497 24.35 0.52 -6.85
CA TYR A 497 24.17 0.16 -5.43
C TYR A 497 24.58 -1.29 -5.16
N GLY A 498 25.08 -1.53 -3.96
CA GLY A 498 25.24 -2.90 -3.44
C GLY A 498 24.04 -3.34 -2.59
N LEU A 499 23.48 -2.38 -1.85
CA LEU A 499 22.26 -2.53 -1.03
C LEU A 499 21.46 -1.23 -1.11
N MET A 500 20.13 -1.31 -1.18
CA MET A 500 19.26 -0.13 -1.14
C MET A 500 17.89 -0.48 -0.54
N GLU A 501 17.18 0.54 -0.01
CA GLU A 501 15.78 0.47 0.37
C GLU A 501 14.92 1.03 -0.76
N GLU A 502 13.89 0.27 -1.17
CA GLU A 502 12.89 0.70 -2.14
C GLU A 502 11.57 -0.03 -1.84
N GLY A 503 10.48 0.39 -2.46
CA GLY A 503 9.16 -0.16 -2.18
C GLY A 503 8.28 -0.38 -3.40
N TRP A 504 7.14 -0.97 -3.15
CA TRP A 504 6.09 -1.22 -4.14
C TRP A 504 4.71 -1.08 -3.53
N GLY A 505 3.81 -0.40 -4.24
CA GLY A 505 2.38 -0.36 -3.94
C GLY A 505 1.60 -1.36 -4.80
N PRO A 506 0.52 -1.94 -4.32
CA PRO A 506 -0.23 -2.92 -5.09
C PRO A 506 -1.06 -2.27 -6.19
N ASP A 507 -1.05 -2.88 -7.38
CA ASP A 507 -1.88 -2.44 -8.51
C ASP A 507 -3.29 -3.05 -8.44
N PHE A 508 -3.44 -4.24 -7.83
CA PHE A 508 -4.68 -4.99 -7.69
C PHE A 508 -4.58 -6.05 -6.58
N ALA A 509 -5.72 -6.63 -6.19
CA ALA A 509 -5.82 -7.58 -5.08
C ALA A 509 -5.40 -9.02 -5.48
N ASP A 510 -4.13 -9.25 -5.76
CA ASP A 510 -3.56 -10.58 -6.00
C ASP A 510 -2.07 -10.58 -5.65
N PRO A 511 -1.51 -11.67 -5.07
CA PRO A 511 -0.09 -11.73 -4.70
C PRO A 511 0.87 -11.50 -5.87
N VAL A 512 0.43 -11.71 -7.10
CA VAL A 512 1.25 -11.49 -8.30
C VAL A 512 1.76 -10.05 -8.39
N THR A 513 1.02 -9.05 -7.85
CA THR A 513 1.46 -7.66 -7.87
C THR A 513 2.78 -7.44 -7.12
N TYR A 514 3.06 -8.25 -6.10
CA TYR A 514 4.32 -8.22 -5.34
C TYR A 514 5.36 -9.24 -5.84
N ALA A 515 4.91 -10.28 -6.54
CA ALA A 515 5.79 -11.31 -7.08
C ALA A 515 6.44 -10.91 -8.41
N ASP A 516 5.67 -10.33 -9.34
CA ASP A 516 6.13 -9.95 -10.67
C ASP A 516 7.33 -8.98 -10.68
N PRO A 517 7.44 -7.98 -9.77
CA PRO A 517 8.59 -7.08 -9.73
C PRO A 517 9.94 -7.78 -9.58
N TRP A 518 9.98 -9.00 -9.09
CA TRP A 518 11.20 -9.81 -8.93
C TRP A 518 11.45 -10.75 -10.11
N GLY A 519 10.51 -10.85 -11.06
CA GLY A 519 10.60 -11.69 -12.24
C GLY A 519 11.49 -11.10 -13.32
N LEU A 520 12.06 -11.95 -14.18
CA LEU A 520 12.98 -11.57 -15.28
C LEU A 520 12.39 -10.59 -16.28
N SER A 521 11.10 -10.77 -16.61
CA SER A 521 10.44 -9.98 -17.64
C SER A 521 9.92 -8.63 -17.16
N TRP A 522 10.02 -8.37 -15.86
CA TRP A 522 9.45 -7.16 -15.28
C TRP A 522 10.44 -6.01 -15.20
N SER A 523 10.00 -4.81 -15.47
CA SER A 523 10.85 -3.61 -15.47
C SER A 523 11.45 -3.26 -14.10
N TYR A 524 10.92 -3.84 -13.03
CA TYR A 524 11.39 -3.65 -11.65
C TYR A 524 12.52 -4.60 -11.26
N ASN A 525 12.71 -5.69 -11.98
CA ASN A 525 13.83 -6.61 -11.77
C ASN A 525 15.17 -5.95 -12.18
N ASN A 526 15.45 -4.81 -11.65
CA ASN A 526 16.62 -4.06 -12.01
C ASN A 526 17.81 -4.61 -11.30
N ARG A 527 18.42 -5.65 -11.87
CA ARG A 527 19.65 -6.24 -11.37
C ARG A 527 19.53 -6.90 -10.00
N SER A 528 18.29 -7.05 -9.48
CA SER A 528 18.10 -7.70 -8.19
C SER A 528 18.52 -9.17 -8.20
N MET A 529 18.48 -9.87 -9.35
CA MET A 529 18.96 -11.25 -9.47
C MET A 529 19.79 -11.50 -10.74
N CYS A 530 19.36 -10.99 -11.91
CA CYS A 530 20.18 -10.94 -13.11
C CYS A 530 19.64 -9.85 -14.05
N THR A 531 20.42 -9.41 -15.03
CA THR A 531 19.94 -8.44 -16.00
C THR A 531 19.15 -9.12 -17.11
N GLN A 532 18.18 -8.37 -17.67
CA GLN A 532 17.51 -8.80 -18.89
C GLN A 532 18.51 -8.98 -20.05
N GLU A 533 19.62 -8.24 -20.05
CA GLU A 533 20.68 -8.36 -21.05
C GLU A 533 21.44 -9.68 -20.91
N ASP A 534 21.74 -10.13 -19.70
CA ASP A 534 22.35 -11.45 -19.46
C ASP A 534 21.42 -12.57 -19.91
N TYR A 535 20.12 -12.42 -19.67
CA TYR A 535 19.10 -13.35 -20.14
C TYR A 535 19.01 -13.37 -21.69
N LEU A 536 19.02 -12.22 -22.33
CA LEU A 536 18.90 -12.08 -23.79
C LEU A 536 20.20 -12.42 -24.53
N THR A 537 21.36 -12.26 -23.92
CA THR A 537 22.68 -12.53 -24.55
C THR A 537 23.12 -13.98 -24.47
N GLY A 538 22.31 -14.88 -23.88
CA GLY A 538 22.42 -16.28 -24.18
C GLY A 538 23.31 -17.14 -23.28
N TYR A 539 23.56 -16.69 -22.05
CA TYR A 539 24.31 -17.51 -21.06
C TYR A 539 23.46 -17.91 -19.85
N VAL A 540 22.18 -17.62 -19.87
CA VAL A 540 21.26 -18.11 -18.85
C VAL A 540 20.59 -19.36 -19.42
N TYR A 541 20.93 -20.52 -18.85
CA TYR A 541 20.25 -21.76 -19.23
C TYR A 541 18.75 -21.66 -18.92
N THR A 542 17.96 -22.10 -19.87
CA THR A 542 16.50 -22.14 -19.74
C THR A 542 16.07 -23.32 -18.85
N GLN A 543 14.82 -23.29 -18.40
CA GLN A 543 14.23 -24.48 -17.76
C GLN A 543 14.24 -25.68 -18.70
N GLU A 544 14.07 -25.47 -20.01
CA GLU A 544 14.13 -26.51 -21.02
C GLU A 544 15.52 -27.15 -21.07
N ASP A 545 16.60 -26.39 -20.93
CA ASP A 545 17.98 -26.90 -20.87
C ASP A 545 18.16 -27.78 -19.64
N TYR A 546 17.62 -27.38 -18.49
CA TYR A 546 17.66 -28.19 -17.27
C TYR A 546 16.84 -29.47 -17.41
N ASP A 547 15.61 -29.39 -17.87
CA ASP A 547 14.69 -30.51 -18.09
C ASP A 547 15.25 -31.51 -19.14
N ASN A 548 16.02 -31.00 -20.10
CA ASN A 548 16.70 -31.80 -21.12
C ASN A 548 18.08 -32.30 -20.69
N GLY A 549 18.54 -32.00 -19.47
CA GLY A 549 19.81 -32.40 -18.93
C GLY A 549 21.02 -31.73 -19.59
N VAL A 550 20.84 -30.57 -20.20
CA VAL A 550 21.94 -29.75 -20.75
C VAL A 550 22.80 -29.19 -19.62
N ILE A 551 22.16 -28.87 -18.48
CA ILE A 551 22.83 -28.51 -17.23
C ILE A 551 22.36 -29.40 -16.09
N ASP A 552 23.22 -29.59 -15.10
CA ASP A 552 22.89 -30.32 -13.88
C ASP A 552 22.30 -29.44 -12.80
N ASP A 553 21.83 -30.07 -11.71
CA ASP A 553 21.23 -29.38 -10.57
C ASP A 553 22.17 -28.32 -9.99
N GLU A 554 23.48 -28.58 -9.93
CA GLU A 554 24.46 -27.67 -9.33
C GLU A 554 24.63 -26.41 -10.19
N ALA A 555 24.68 -26.55 -11.50
CA ALA A 555 24.76 -25.42 -12.43
C ALA A 555 23.46 -24.61 -12.47
N TYR A 556 22.30 -25.26 -12.35
CA TYR A 556 20.99 -24.61 -12.35
C TYR A 556 20.74 -23.83 -11.06
N ILE A 557 21.10 -24.36 -9.89
CA ILE A 557 21.03 -23.69 -8.60
C ILE A 557 21.88 -22.41 -8.58
N GLY A 558 22.91 -22.32 -9.39
CA GLY A 558 23.67 -21.08 -9.60
C GLY A 558 22.89 -19.96 -10.32
N GLN A 559 21.64 -20.21 -10.74
CA GLN A 559 20.81 -19.27 -11.48
C GLN A 559 19.46 -19.02 -10.76
N PRO A 560 19.48 -18.34 -9.62
CA PRO A 560 18.30 -18.19 -8.76
C PRO A 560 17.11 -17.50 -9.48
N GLN A 561 17.39 -16.65 -10.46
CA GLN A 561 16.36 -15.97 -11.23
C GLN A 561 15.44 -16.94 -11.98
N GLN A 562 15.99 -17.95 -12.60
CA GLN A 562 15.19 -18.91 -13.37
C GLN A 562 14.33 -19.80 -12.48
N ILE A 563 14.85 -20.16 -11.31
CA ILE A 563 14.08 -20.90 -10.31
C ILE A 563 12.86 -20.08 -9.89
N TYR A 564 13.06 -18.82 -9.57
CA TYR A 564 11.98 -17.92 -9.17
C TYR A 564 10.97 -17.70 -10.31
N ASP A 565 11.45 -17.40 -11.52
CA ASP A 565 10.60 -17.20 -12.69
C ASP A 565 9.68 -18.40 -12.96
N LYS A 566 10.22 -19.61 -12.85
CA LYS A 566 9.42 -20.83 -12.99
C LYS A 566 8.32 -20.89 -11.91
N MET A 567 8.65 -20.59 -10.67
CA MET A 567 7.68 -20.61 -9.57
C MET A 567 6.54 -19.60 -9.81
N ILE A 568 6.85 -18.37 -10.20
CA ILE A 568 5.81 -17.36 -10.45
C ILE A 568 5.03 -17.65 -11.72
N GLN A 569 5.63 -18.24 -12.76
CA GLN A 569 4.91 -18.68 -13.95
C GLN A 569 3.93 -19.82 -13.63
N GLU A 570 4.32 -20.80 -12.81
CA GLU A 570 3.42 -21.85 -12.34
C GLU A 570 2.26 -21.28 -11.52
N ALA A 571 2.53 -20.34 -10.60
CA ALA A 571 1.52 -19.66 -9.81
C ALA A 571 0.57 -18.81 -10.68
N THR A 572 1.11 -18.07 -11.64
CA THR A 572 0.34 -17.23 -12.57
C THR A 572 -0.52 -18.07 -13.52
N ALA A 573 -0.07 -19.28 -13.87
CA ALA A 573 -0.83 -20.20 -14.71
C ALA A 573 -2.05 -20.81 -13.99
N GLU A 574 -2.02 -20.90 -12.64
CA GLU A 574 -3.19 -21.30 -11.86
C GLU A 574 -4.19 -20.13 -11.80
N LYS A 575 -5.34 -20.28 -12.42
CA LYS A 575 -6.36 -19.23 -12.60
C LYS A 575 -7.74 -19.62 -12.08
N VAL A 576 -7.90 -20.86 -11.65
CA VAL A 576 -9.20 -21.42 -11.26
C VAL A 576 -9.25 -21.68 -9.76
N ASP A 577 -8.25 -22.35 -9.21
CA ASP A 577 -8.15 -22.64 -7.80
C ASP A 577 -7.33 -21.54 -7.09
N LEU A 578 -8.05 -20.57 -6.52
CA LEU A 578 -7.42 -19.41 -5.87
C LEU A 578 -6.57 -19.81 -4.67
N ALA A 579 -7.00 -20.80 -3.89
CA ALA A 579 -6.23 -21.30 -2.75
C ALA A 579 -4.92 -21.94 -3.21
N LYS A 580 -4.98 -22.73 -4.28
CA LYS A 580 -3.78 -23.31 -4.91
C LYS A 580 -2.87 -22.25 -5.51
N ARG A 581 -3.44 -21.25 -6.17
CA ARG A 581 -2.69 -20.09 -6.69
C ARG A 581 -1.90 -19.39 -5.58
N TYR A 582 -2.56 -19.09 -4.46
CA TYR A 582 -1.91 -18.41 -3.34
C TYR A 582 -0.85 -19.28 -2.67
N GLU A 583 -1.06 -20.60 -2.57
CA GLU A 583 -0.03 -21.54 -2.09
C GLU A 583 1.22 -21.52 -2.96
N LEU A 584 1.07 -21.46 -4.28
CA LEU A 584 2.19 -21.41 -5.23
C LEU A 584 2.95 -20.07 -5.14
N PHE A 585 2.26 -18.93 -5.05
CA PHE A 585 2.91 -17.64 -4.81
C PHE A 585 3.59 -17.60 -3.44
N ALA A 586 2.96 -18.08 -2.39
CA ALA A 586 3.53 -18.15 -1.04
C ALA A 586 4.83 -18.97 -1.01
N LYS A 587 4.89 -20.06 -1.78
CA LYS A 587 6.11 -20.86 -1.94
C LYS A 587 7.22 -20.07 -2.65
N ALA A 588 6.89 -19.36 -3.73
CA ALA A 588 7.86 -18.54 -4.47
C ALA A 588 8.41 -17.41 -3.58
N GLU A 589 7.54 -16.72 -2.86
CA GLU A 589 7.92 -15.63 -1.97
C GLU A 589 8.77 -16.14 -0.79
N ALA A 590 8.38 -17.23 -0.16
CA ALA A 590 9.15 -17.85 0.90
C ALA A 590 10.56 -18.25 0.43
N TRP A 591 10.68 -18.78 -0.78
CA TRP A 591 11.97 -19.10 -1.40
C TRP A 591 12.83 -17.83 -1.59
N LEU A 592 12.25 -16.76 -2.15
CA LEU A 592 12.93 -15.48 -2.41
C LEU A 592 13.57 -14.91 -1.12
N ILE A 593 12.83 -14.95 -0.02
CA ILE A 593 13.26 -14.46 1.30
C ILE A 593 14.31 -15.38 1.91
N ASN A 594 14.10 -16.70 1.88
CA ASN A 594 15.02 -17.69 2.44
C ASN A 594 16.37 -17.76 1.71
N GLU A 595 16.41 -17.38 0.44
CA GLU A 595 17.64 -17.22 -0.32
C GLU A 595 18.37 -15.89 0.00
N GLY A 596 17.73 -15.00 0.78
CA GLY A 596 18.28 -13.71 1.16
C GLY A 596 18.42 -12.75 -0.01
N ILE A 597 17.58 -12.89 -1.03
CA ILE A 597 17.58 -12.01 -2.21
C ILE A 597 16.94 -10.67 -1.86
N VAL A 598 15.88 -10.73 -1.08
CA VAL A 598 15.16 -9.59 -0.53
C VAL A 598 15.15 -9.67 1.00
N VAL A 599 15.21 -8.53 1.64
CA VAL A 599 15.09 -8.38 3.10
C VAL A 599 13.81 -7.57 3.37
N PRO A 600 12.67 -8.21 3.64
CA PRO A 600 11.44 -7.52 3.98
C PRO A 600 11.64 -6.58 5.18
N PHE A 601 11.04 -5.42 5.14
CA PHE A 601 11.27 -4.42 6.18
C PHE A 601 9.96 -3.96 6.81
N ARG A 602 9.18 -3.17 6.09
CA ARG A 602 8.01 -2.51 6.69
C ARG A 602 6.90 -2.28 5.69
N VAL A 603 5.70 -2.14 6.20
CA VAL A 603 4.60 -1.48 5.50
C VAL A 603 4.84 0.03 5.59
N PHE A 604 4.61 0.76 4.51
CA PHE A 604 4.71 2.20 4.54
C PHE A 604 3.64 2.78 5.47
N SER A 605 4.05 3.57 6.44
CA SER A 605 3.13 4.34 7.27
C SER A 605 3.06 5.77 6.73
N ASN A 606 1.84 6.29 6.60
CA ASN A 606 1.65 7.70 6.25
C ASN A 606 2.01 8.65 7.43
N GLY A 607 2.86 8.20 8.35
CA GLY A 607 3.35 8.97 9.49
C GLY A 607 2.27 9.32 10.51
N TYR A 608 2.51 10.37 11.27
CA TYR A 608 1.62 10.88 12.30
C TYR A 608 0.83 12.10 11.82
N VAL A 609 -0.43 12.18 12.22
CA VAL A 609 -1.32 13.29 11.86
C VAL A 609 -2.01 13.86 13.10
N ALA A 610 -2.32 15.13 13.06
CA ALA A 610 -3.37 15.74 13.86
C ALA A 610 -4.58 15.89 12.94
N SER A 611 -5.65 15.13 13.19
CA SER A 611 -6.80 15.09 12.28
C SER A 611 -8.10 14.93 13.05
N LYS A 612 -9.12 15.63 12.58
CA LYS A 612 -10.52 15.44 12.98
C LYS A 612 -11.27 14.48 12.08
N LEU A 613 -10.66 14.01 10.99
CA LEU A 613 -11.28 13.01 10.13
C LEU A 613 -11.20 11.63 10.80
N THR A 614 -12.30 10.88 10.78
CA THR A 614 -12.31 9.50 11.25
C THR A 614 -11.35 8.64 10.40
N VAL A 615 -10.71 7.64 11.01
CA VAL A 615 -9.66 6.86 10.37
C VAL A 615 -10.11 5.44 10.02
N PHE A 616 -11.04 4.87 10.77
CA PHE A 616 -11.50 3.49 10.57
C PHE A 616 -12.86 3.39 9.88
N ASP A 617 -13.52 4.51 9.63
CA ASP A 617 -14.73 4.63 8.83
C ASP A 617 -14.39 4.81 7.35
N GLY A 618 -15.39 4.64 6.48
CA GLY A 618 -15.21 4.77 5.04
C GLY A 618 -14.42 3.62 4.43
N GLU A 619 -14.29 3.62 3.13
CA GLU A 619 -13.67 2.54 2.38
C GLU A 619 -12.22 2.27 2.78
N TYR A 620 -11.85 0.99 2.78
CA TYR A 620 -10.48 0.54 3.01
C TYR A 620 -9.97 -0.26 1.82
N SER A 621 -9.13 0.36 1.01
CA SER A 621 -8.39 -0.28 -0.06
C SER A 621 -7.11 0.51 -0.33
N SER A 622 -6.03 -0.16 -0.71
CA SER A 622 -4.75 0.48 -1.08
C SER A 622 -4.55 0.57 -2.59
N PHE A 623 -5.52 0.15 -3.36
CA PHE A 623 -5.52 0.21 -4.82
C PHE A 623 -6.87 0.75 -5.31
N GLY A 624 -6.94 1.11 -6.58
CA GLY A 624 -8.10 1.80 -7.13
C GLY A 624 -8.22 3.21 -6.57
N VAL A 625 -9.44 3.74 -6.55
CA VAL A 625 -9.69 5.12 -6.08
C VAL A 625 -10.32 5.19 -4.69
N SER A 626 -10.64 4.06 -4.09
CA SER A 626 -11.40 3.96 -2.82
C SER A 626 -10.74 4.70 -1.65
N VAL A 627 -9.41 4.71 -1.60
CA VAL A 627 -8.64 5.35 -0.51
C VAL A 627 -8.91 6.86 -0.40
N TRP A 628 -9.26 7.52 -1.50
CA TRP A 628 -9.50 8.97 -1.54
C TRP A 628 -10.97 9.36 -1.32
N ARG A 629 -11.89 8.42 -1.17
CA ARG A 629 -13.31 8.71 -0.95
C ARG A 629 -13.58 9.26 0.44
N TYR A 630 -14.47 10.24 0.49
CA TYR A 630 -14.99 10.83 1.75
C TYR A 630 -16.31 10.21 2.18
N LYS A 631 -16.98 9.43 1.32
CA LYS A 631 -18.16 8.63 1.67
C LYS A 631 -17.85 7.72 2.87
N GLY A 632 -18.74 7.64 3.83
CA GLY A 632 -18.59 6.86 5.07
C GLY A 632 -17.72 7.51 6.14
N LYS A 633 -16.95 8.58 5.84
CA LYS A 633 -16.12 9.28 6.82
C LYS A 633 -16.90 10.39 7.54
N HIS A 634 -16.46 10.69 8.78
CA HIS A 634 -17.03 11.72 9.62
C HIS A 634 -15.97 12.71 10.10
N VAL A 635 -16.39 13.90 10.46
CA VAL A 635 -15.53 14.88 11.14
C VAL A 635 -15.85 14.84 12.64
N LEU A 636 -14.86 14.56 13.46
CA LEU A 636 -14.94 14.51 14.91
C LEU A 636 -15.01 15.93 15.48
N LYS A 637 -15.74 16.11 16.60
CA LYS A 637 -15.72 17.36 17.38
C LYS A 637 -14.34 17.61 17.97
N GLU A 638 -13.69 16.56 18.50
CA GLU A 638 -12.34 16.56 19.03
C GLU A 638 -11.47 15.55 18.26
N ALA A 639 -10.20 15.86 18.08
CA ALA A 639 -9.26 14.95 17.41
C ALA A 639 -9.02 13.69 18.25
N MET A 640 -8.73 12.61 17.57
CA MET A 640 -8.41 11.32 18.20
C MET A 640 -6.98 11.34 18.76
N SER A 641 -6.80 10.88 19.99
CA SER A 641 -5.49 10.65 20.60
C SER A 641 -4.84 9.35 20.14
N LEU A 642 -3.54 9.19 20.40
CA LEU A 642 -2.82 7.94 20.15
C LEU A 642 -3.45 6.75 20.88
N GLU A 643 -3.85 6.91 22.15
CA GLU A 643 -4.47 5.85 22.93
C GLU A 643 -5.80 5.40 22.32
N GLN A 644 -6.66 6.35 21.97
CA GLN A 644 -7.94 6.06 21.29
C GLN A 644 -7.71 5.39 19.92
N TYR A 645 -6.71 5.82 19.17
CA TYR A 645 -6.33 5.19 17.92
C TYR A 645 -5.93 3.72 18.12
N GLN A 646 -5.06 3.44 19.10
CA GLN A 646 -4.58 2.09 19.36
C GLN A 646 -5.72 1.14 19.78
N GLU A 647 -6.65 1.62 20.61
CA GLU A 647 -7.84 0.86 21.01
C GLU A 647 -8.75 0.56 19.81
N GLN A 648 -9.07 1.58 19.01
CA GLN A 648 -9.93 1.42 17.84
C GLN A 648 -9.25 0.57 16.75
N TYR A 649 -7.95 0.71 16.54
CA TYR A 649 -7.20 -0.09 15.58
C TYR A 649 -7.17 -1.56 15.97
N ALA A 650 -6.97 -1.86 17.26
CA ALA A 650 -7.03 -3.23 17.76
C ALA A 650 -8.40 -3.88 17.53
N GLN A 651 -9.49 -3.13 17.79
CA GLN A 651 -10.84 -3.60 17.53
C GLN A 651 -11.10 -3.74 16.02
N TRP A 652 -10.72 -2.76 15.22
CA TRP A 652 -10.90 -2.79 13.78
C TRP A 652 -10.20 -4.01 13.13
N LYS A 653 -9.02 -4.40 13.61
CA LYS A 653 -8.33 -5.62 13.11
C LYS A 653 -9.17 -6.87 13.33
N LEU A 654 -9.80 -7.02 14.51
CA LEU A 654 -10.66 -8.16 14.83
C LEU A 654 -11.96 -8.16 13.99
N ASP A 655 -12.57 -6.99 13.86
CA ASP A 655 -13.80 -6.83 13.08
C ASP A 655 -13.53 -7.09 11.59
N ARG A 656 -12.38 -6.64 11.08
CA ARG A 656 -11.94 -6.91 9.71
C ARG A 656 -11.74 -8.41 9.46
N GLU A 657 -11.06 -9.12 10.35
CA GLU A 657 -10.87 -10.56 10.24
C GLU A 657 -12.24 -11.28 10.18
N ALA A 658 -13.17 -10.88 11.03
CA ALA A 658 -14.51 -11.44 11.03
C ALA A 658 -15.30 -11.09 9.75
N ALA A 659 -15.19 -9.87 9.24
CA ALA A 659 -15.88 -9.41 8.02
C ALA A 659 -15.37 -10.13 6.78
N LEU A 660 -14.05 -10.29 6.63
CA LEU A 660 -13.46 -11.06 5.53
C LEU A 660 -13.88 -12.52 5.55
N ALA A 661 -13.84 -13.18 6.73
CA ALA A 661 -14.30 -14.57 6.88
C ALA A 661 -15.81 -14.75 6.59
N ALA A 662 -16.63 -13.73 6.82
CA ALA A 662 -18.06 -13.75 6.49
C ALA A 662 -18.33 -13.54 5.00
N ALA A 663 -17.53 -12.76 4.33
CA ALA A 663 -17.67 -12.47 2.89
C ALA A 663 -17.33 -13.66 1.98
N GLU A 664 -16.56 -14.63 2.49
CA GLU A 664 -16.19 -15.86 1.78
C GLU A 664 -17.22 -16.99 1.90
N GLN A 665 -18.28 -16.84 2.71
CA GLN A 665 -19.37 -17.82 2.89
C GLN A 665 -20.54 -17.58 1.93
#